data_f552456cfda0948d8bae235afd768092
#
_entry.id   f552456cfda0948d8bae235afd768092
#
_cell.length_a   1.000
_cell.length_b   1.000
_cell.length_c   1.000
_cell.angle_alpha   90.00
_cell.angle_beta   90.00
_cell.angle_gamma   90.00
#
_symmetry.space_group_name_H-M   'P 1'
#
loop_
_entity.id
_entity.type
_entity.pdbx_description
1 polymer ?
#
loop_
_entity_poly.entity_id
_entity_poly.type
_entity_poly.pdbx_seq_one_letter_code
_entity_poly.pdbx_strand_id
1 'polypeptide(L)'
;LVKAGYRVAICDQLEDPKMVKGIVKRGVTEMVTPGIATNDKLLEHNNNNFLAAIHFDEEQHGIAFLDITTGEFLVAEGNQEYIDKLLQSLQPAEVLFQRNQQKRFKDIFGNQFYTYTLESWIFEEAFARESLLKQFQTHSLKGFGIDTANRGIIAAGAILYYLKETEHPNLQHLTSIQRMERDDFLWMDRFTIRNLELLPVQEGAHALLKVLDNTVNPMGSRLLKRWMLFPLRNQTSIQERLDAVAFLIKETDTRKQLIAAIKACGDIERLSGKIPAKKIGPREVQQLSKGLQQTTQIKQTCMNVDQPLLRKLGDALNGCQLIVDKIQATLADPAPATAQKGGMIREGLDAALDQLRAIAHGGKEYLHQIQQQESEKTGISSLKINYNQVFGYYLEVTHAHKHKVPENWIRKQTLVNAERYITPELKEYEEKIMGAEEKILAIEVRIYDELMNDLQLYIAPLQVNGNVLATLDCLGCFAENALQYQYHLPQVHAGFELILEESRHPVIERFLPPGEMYVANDIQLNPSQTQIIILTGPNMSGKSALLRQTALITLMAHMGSFVPARKAFIPLTDKIFTRVGASDNLSGGESTFMVEMNETASIINNISNRSLVLLDEIGRGTSTYDGISIAWSMVEFLQQSAAQPKTLFATHYHELNELEHSCERVHNYHITHKEVGNKIIFLRKLAKGGSTHSFGIHVARMAGMPPALIARANEILLLLENKQGAGEGDILLPTQSSMAKQVKQLRAPQMQLSIFDAHTQTFETIRKLLTELDINRLTPVEAMMKLNEIKNMIQ
;
A
#
# COMPACT_ATOMS: atom_id res chain seq x y z
N LEU A 1 18.94 -6.91 -5.91
CA LEU A 1 19.39 -5.86 -6.83
C LEU A 1 18.23 -4.96 -7.26
N VAL A 2 17.13 -5.52 -7.82
CA VAL A 2 15.97 -4.72 -8.29
C VAL A 2 15.36 -3.90 -7.14
N LYS A 3 15.14 -4.50 -5.95
CA LYS A 3 14.66 -3.75 -4.75
C LYS A 3 15.60 -2.63 -4.30
N ALA A 4 16.86 -2.69 -4.67
CA ALA A 4 17.86 -1.64 -4.41
C ALA A 4 17.96 -0.62 -5.56
N GLY A 5 17.02 -0.63 -6.53
CA GLY A 5 16.95 0.30 -7.64
C GLY A 5 17.83 -0.03 -8.84
N TYR A 6 18.48 -1.20 -8.90
CA TYR A 6 19.31 -1.56 -10.04
C TYR A 6 18.48 -2.18 -11.15
N ARG A 7 18.84 -1.86 -12.40
CA ARG A 7 18.34 -2.54 -13.60
C ARG A 7 19.10 -3.87 -13.76
N VAL A 8 18.38 -4.95 -13.94
CA VAL A 8 18.94 -6.31 -14.00
C VAL A 8 18.58 -6.95 -15.33
N ALA A 9 19.58 -7.25 -16.16
CA ALA A 9 19.38 -8.02 -17.39
C ALA A 9 19.44 -9.52 -17.08
N ILE A 10 18.41 -10.26 -17.51
CA ILE A 10 18.38 -11.71 -17.50
C ILE A 10 18.91 -12.20 -18.83
N CYS A 11 19.92 -13.05 -18.79
CA CYS A 11 20.57 -13.58 -19.98
C CYS A 11 20.42 -15.10 -20.01
N ASP A 12 19.68 -15.61 -20.98
CA ASP A 12 19.42 -17.02 -21.16
C ASP A 12 20.07 -17.58 -22.41
N GLN A 13 20.09 -18.90 -22.52
CA GLN A 13 20.50 -19.62 -23.71
C GLN A 13 19.39 -19.53 -24.76
N LEU A 14 19.69 -19.01 -25.97
CA LEU A 14 18.72 -18.86 -27.04
C LEU A 14 18.61 -20.10 -27.93
N GLU A 15 19.49 -21.09 -27.75
CA GLU A 15 19.58 -22.31 -28.53
C GLU A 15 19.65 -23.52 -27.59
N ASP A 16 19.07 -24.65 -28.01
CA ASP A 16 19.20 -25.91 -27.29
C ASP A 16 20.63 -26.45 -27.34
N PRO A 17 21.32 -26.63 -26.20
CA PRO A 17 22.69 -27.18 -26.17
C PRO A 17 22.85 -28.51 -26.89
N LYS A 18 21.78 -29.31 -26.98
CA LYS A 18 21.78 -30.62 -27.65
C LYS A 18 21.78 -30.51 -29.19
N MET A 19 21.33 -29.36 -29.72
CA MET A 19 21.18 -29.14 -31.15
C MET A 19 22.35 -28.38 -31.79
N VAL A 20 23.25 -27.81 -30.98
CA VAL A 20 24.35 -26.95 -31.44
C VAL A 20 25.70 -27.63 -31.20
N LYS A 21 26.52 -27.72 -32.30
CA LYS A 21 27.93 -28.15 -32.20
C LYS A 21 28.80 -26.92 -31.88
N GLY A 22 28.96 -26.58 -30.59
CA GLY A 22 29.81 -25.43 -30.21
C GLY A 22 29.26 -24.67 -28.99
N ILE A 23 29.63 -23.38 -28.89
CA ILE A 23 29.17 -22.52 -27.78
C ILE A 23 27.72 -22.08 -28.09
N VAL A 24 26.80 -22.38 -27.19
CA VAL A 24 25.39 -22.00 -27.28
C VAL A 24 25.27 -20.46 -27.26
N LYS A 25 24.52 -19.92 -28.20
CA LYS A 25 24.21 -18.49 -28.27
C LYS A 25 23.41 -18.06 -27.02
N ARG A 26 23.85 -16.98 -26.38
CA ARG A 26 23.16 -16.35 -25.24
C ARG A 26 22.71 -14.96 -25.62
N GLY A 27 21.60 -14.52 -25.05
CA GLY A 27 21.09 -13.16 -25.25
C GLY A 27 20.30 -12.69 -24.05
N VAL A 28 20.13 -11.39 -23.96
CA VAL A 28 19.23 -10.80 -22.95
C VAL A 28 17.80 -11.13 -23.38
N THR A 29 17.08 -11.83 -22.50
CA THR A 29 15.70 -12.24 -22.71
C THR A 29 14.71 -11.35 -21.99
N GLU A 30 15.15 -10.66 -20.93
CA GLU A 30 14.33 -9.76 -20.16
C GLU A 30 15.22 -8.77 -19.38
N MET A 31 14.81 -7.51 -19.31
CA MET A 31 15.39 -6.54 -18.42
C MET A 31 14.40 -6.22 -17.31
N VAL A 32 14.75 -6.49 -16.05
CA VAL A 32 13.91 -6.23 -14.89
C VAL A 32 14.37 -4.95 -14.21
N THR A 33 13.45 -3.99 -14.05
CA THR A 33 13.67 -2.74 -13.33
C THR A 33 12.60 -2.57 -12.23
N PRO A 34 12.72 -1.61 -11.31
CA PRO A 34 11.73 -1.45 -10.26
C PRO A 34 10.30 -1.27 -10.78
N GLY A 35 10.10 -0.48 -11.84
CA GLY A 35 8.77 -0.16 -12.37
C GLY A 35 8.12 -1.27 -13.21
N ILE A 36 8.89 -2.23 -13.69
CA ILE A 36 8.41 -3.33 -14.55
C ILE A 36 8.65 -4.73 -13.97
N ALA A 37 8.88 -4.81 -12.67
CA ALA A 37 9.01 -6.08 -11.98
C ALA A 37 7.69 -6.86 -12.02
N THR A 38 7.74 -8.12 -12.48
CA THR A 38 6.57 -9.03 -12.57
C THR A 38 6.65 -10.21 -11.59
N ASN A 39 7.78 -10.38 -10.91
CA ASN A 39 7.99 -11.48 -9.97
C ASN A 39 7.35 -11.19 -8.61
N ASP A 40 6.46 -12.06 -8.14
CA ASP A 40 5.73 -11.91 -6.85
C ASP A 40 6.64 -11.70 -5.64
N LYS A 41 7.88 -12.21 -5.66
CA LYS A 41 8.85 -11.98 -4.58
C LYS A 41 9.36 -10.53 -4.50
N LEU A 42 9.21 -9.77 -5.57
CA LEU A 42 9.61 -8.37 -5.65
C LEU A 42 8.43 -7.44 -5.35
N LEU A 43 7.20 -7.92 -5.56
CA LEU A 43 5.97 -7.14 -5.47
C LEU A 43 5.37 -7.22 -4.07
N GLU A 44 4.74 -6.13 -3.65
CA GLU A 44 3.84 -6.11 -2.53
C GLU A 44 2.42 -6.46 -3.02
N HIS A 45 1.75 -7.41 -2.36
CA HIS A 45 0.45 -7.90 -2.83
C HIS A 45 -0.64 -6.82 -2.80
N ASN A 46 -0.63 -5.98 -1.77
CA ASN A 46 -1.66 -4.96 -1.54
C ASN A 46 -1.36 -3.61 -2.20
N ASN A 47 -0.25 -3.47 -2.92
CA ASN A 47 0.13 -2.23 -3.59
C ASN A 47 0.30 -2.45 -5.09
N ASN A 48 -0.07 -1.43 -5.87
CA ASN A 48 0.30 -1.37 -7.29
C ASN A 48 1.80 -1.13 -7.45
N ASN A 49 2.35 -1.61 -8.56
CA ASN A 49 3.75 -1.36 -8.94
C ASN A 49 3.79 -0.49 -10.20
N PHE A 50 3.63 0.81 -10.02
CA PHE A 50 3.56 1.72 -11.16
C PHE A 50 4.93 2.07 -11.75
N LEU A 51 5.02 1.98 -13.07
CA LEU A 51 5.96 2.70 -13.89
C LEU A 51 5.30 4.01 -14.32
N ALA A 52 5.94 5.15 -14.13
CA ALA A 52 5.43 6.44 -14.60
C ALA A 52 6.28 7.02 -15.73
N ALA A 53 5.69 7.84 -16.58
CA ALA A 53 6.42 8.69 -17.51
C ALA A 53 5.87 10.12 -17.45
N ILE A 54 6.77 11.12 -17.55
CA ILE A 54 6.40 12.53 -17.54
C ILE A 54 6.88 13.20 -18.81
N HIS A 55 5.96 13.90 -19.45
CA HIS A 55 6.27 14.84 -20.53
C HIS A 55 6.21 16.26 -20.00
N PHE A 56 7.33 16.97 -20.06
CA PHE A 56 7.42 18.37 -19.64
C PHE A 56 7.08 19.30 -20.82
N ASP A 57 6.11 20.17 -20.60
CA ASP A 57 5.79 21.28 -21.49
C ASP A 57 5.89 22.60 -20.70
N GLU A 58 5.55 23.76 -21.27
CA GLU A 58 5.75 25.08 -20.62
C GLU A 58 4.93 25.24 -19.35
N GLU A 59 3.60 25.22 -19.41
CA GLU A 59 2.69 25.43 -18.29
C GLU A 59 1.94 24.16 -17.83
N GLN A 60 1.70 23.26 -18.75
CA GLN A 60 0.95 22.03 -18.52
C GLN A 60 1.84 20.82 -18.83
N HIS A 61 1.83 19.85 -17.98
CA HIS A 61 2.63 18.61 -18.13
C HIS A 61 1.71 17.43 -18.37
N GLY A 62 2.21 16.43 -19.05
CA GLY A 62 1.55 15.12 -19.19
C GLY A 62 2.21 14.07 -18.32
N ILE A 63 1.41 13.19 -17.75
CA ILE A 63 1.90 12.04 -17.00
C ILE A 63 1.09 10.81 -17.34
N ALA A 64 1.78 9.68 -17.39
CA ALA A 64 1.15 8.36 -17.50
C ALA A 64 1.68 7.43 -16.42
N PHE A 65 0.84 6.50 -15.95
CA PHE A 65 1.18 5.47 -14.99
C PHE A 65 0.73 4.13 -15.54
N LEU A 66 1.59 3.13 -15.47
CA LEU A 66 1.27 1.76 -15.85
C LEU A 66 1.70 0.78 -14.77
N ASP A 67 0.78 -0.05 -14.31
CA ASP A 67 1.10 -1.26 -13.57
C ASP A 67 1.05 -2.46 -14.53
N ILE A 68 2.23 -2.91 -14.96
CA ILE A 68 2.35 -4.04 -15.90
C ILE A 68 1.78 -5.34 -15.33
N THR A 69 1.66 -5.48 -14.03
CA THR A 69 1.18 -6.71 -13.37
C THR A 69 -0.34 -6.84 -13.39
N THR A 70 -1.06 -5.72 -13.40
CA THR A 70 -2.52 -5.67 -13.40
C THR A 70 -3.09 -5.22 -14.75
N GLY A 71 -2.26 -4.55 -15.58
CA GLY A 71 -2.70 -3.91 -16.81
C GLY A 71 -3.39 -2.56 -16.62
N GLU A 72 -3.35 -1.99 -15.41
CA GLU A 72 -3.89 -0.65 -15.13
C GLU A 72 -3.02 0.42 -15.79
N PHE A 73 -3.61 1.19 -16.72
CA PHE A 73 -2.94 2.23 -17.47
C PHE A 73 -3.71 3.56 -17.33
N LEU A 74 -3.08 4.55 -16.70
CA LEU A 74 -3.68 5.84 -16.37
C LEU A 74 -2.92 6.96 -17.07
N VAL A 75 -3.65 7.99 -17.51
CA VAL A 75 -3.06 9.24 -18.06
C VAL A 75 -3.69 10.45 -17.43
N ALA A 76 -2.90 11.50 -17.25
CA ALA A 76 -3.38 12.79 -16.77
C ALA A 76 -2.59 13.94 -17.40
N GLU A 77 -3.20 15.11 -17.40
CA GLU A 77 -2.57 16.37 -17.78
C GLU A 77 -2.88 17.43 -16.73
N GLY A 78 -1.94 18.30 -16.48
CA GLY A 78 -2.15 19.38 -15.55
C GLY A 78 -0.90 20.21 -15.27
N ASN A 79 -1.09 21.20 -14.40
CA ASN A 79 0.02 22.02 -13.91
C ASN A 79 0.98 21.18 -13.03
N GLN A 80 2.11 21.77 -12.72
CA GLN A 80 3.16 21.13 -11.91
C GLN A 80 2.61 20.59 -10.58
N GLU A 81 1.74 21.31 -9.89
CA GLU A 81 1.15 20.92 -8.61
C GLU A 81 0.31 19.62 -8.74
N TYR A 82 -0.46 19.51 -9.84
CA TYR A 82 -1.26 18.31 -10.11
C TYR A 82 -0.39 17.07 -10.37
N ILE A 83 0.66 17.24 -11.18
CA ILE A 83 1.60 16.15 -11.46
C ILE A 83 2.34 15.70 -10.19
N ASP A 84 2.79 16.65 -9.36
CA ASP A 84 3.42 16.32 -8.08
C ASP A 84 2.47 15.54 -7.15
N LYS A 85 1.20 15.98 -7.05
CA LYS A 85 0.19 15.21 -6.31
C LYS A 85 0.08 13.77 -6.81
N LEU A 86 -0.05 13.57 -8.12
CA LEU A 86 -0.20 12.23 -8.70
C LEU A 86 1.02 11.35 -8.40
N LEU A 87 2.23 11.88 -8.55
CA LEU A 87 3.46 11.17 -8.19
C LEU A 87 3.51 10.78 -6.72
N GLN A 88 3.17 11.70 -5.83
CA GLN A 88 3.17 11.44 -4.37
C GLN A 88 2.05 10.48 -3.96
N SER A 89 0.91 10.53 -4.64
CA SER A 89 -0.23 9.66 -4.34
C SER A 89 -0.03 8.24 -4.84
N LEU A 90 0.38 8.08 -6.09
CA LEU A 90 0.53 6.77 -6.73
C LEU A 90 1.89 6.13 -6.46
N GLN A 91 2.88 6.92 -6.02
CA GLN A 91 4.22 6.46 -5.59
C GLN A 91 4.84 5.47 -6.59
N PRO A 92 5.08 5.89 -7.85
CA PRO A 92 5.63 4.98 -8.85
C PRO A 92 6.99 4.45 -8.42
N ALA A 93 7.23 3.18 -8.71
CA ALA A 93 8.50 2.51 -8.43
C ALA A 93 9.63 3.01 -9.35
N GLU A 94 9.28 3.58 -10.50
CA GLU A 94 10.23 4.14 -11.47
C GLU A 94 9.56 5.24 -12.28
N VAL A 95 10.31 6.31 -12.63
CA VAL A 95 9.82 7.46 -13.40
C VAL A 95 10.69 7.70 -14.62
N LEU A 96 10.06 7.77 -15.79
CA LEU A 96 10.69 8.05 -17.08
C LEU A 96 10.48 9.51 -17.47
N PHE A 97 11.48 10.13 -18.06
CA PHE A 97 11.37 11.46 -18.68
C PHE A 97 12.48 11.71 -19.69
N GLN A 98 12.40 12.82 -20.40
CA GLN A 98 13.39 13.22 -21.42
C GLN A 98 14.77 13.50 -20.78
N ARG A 99 15.84 13.03 -21.39
CA ARG A 99 17.22 13.20 -20.91
C ARG A 99 17.59 14.66 -20.65
N ASN A 100 17.17 15.58 -21.49
CA ASN A 100 17.42 17.01 -21.35
C ASN A 100 16.65 17.68 -20.21
N GLN A 101 15.66 17.01 -19.60
CA GLN A 101 14.84 17.52 -18.50
C GLN A 101 15.30 17.06 -17.11
N GLN A 102 16.45 16.39 -16.99
CA GLN A 102 16.91 15.80 -15.74
C GLN A 102 17.08 16.84 -14.61
N LYS A 103 17.62 18.00 -14.94
CA LYS A 103 17.76 19.09 -13.95
C LYS A 103 16.39 19.59 -13.52
N ARG A 104 15.49 19.89 -14.47
CA ARG A 104 14.11 20.35 -14.18
C ARG A 104 13.35 19.36 -13.32
N PHE A 105 13.46 18.06 -13.61
CA PHE A 105 12.82 17.02 -12.79
C PHE A 105 13.30 17.06 -11.34
N LYS A 106 14.62 17.13 -11.12
CA LYS A 106 15.20 17.18 -9.77
C LYS A 106 14.83 18.45 -9.01
N ASP A 107 14.82 19.58 -9.70
CA ASP A 107 14.46 20.87 -9.10
C ASP A 107 12.99 20.89 -8.65
N ILE A 108 12.09 20.22 -9.37
CA ILE A 108 10.63 20.19 -9.08
C ILE A 108 10.26 19.06 -8.10
N PHE A 109 10.70 17.82 -8.36
CA PHE A 109 10.22 16.62 -7.65
C PHE A 109 11.25 16.02 -6.70
N GLY A 110 12.47 16.57 -6.65
CA GLY A 110 13.54 16.08 -5.77
C GLY A 110 14.21 14.79 -6.28
N ASN A 111 14.88 14.06 -5.36
CA ASN A 111 15.67 12.88 -5.67
C ASN A 111 15.06 11.57 -5.09
N GLN A 112 13.80 11.60 -4.68
CA GLN A 112 13.17 10.48 -3.97
C GLN A 112 12.72 9.32 -4.89
N PHE A 113 12.63 9.55 -6.21
CA PHE A 113 12.18 8.57 -7.18
C PHE A 113 13.35 7.88 -7.88
N TYR A 114 13.22 6.60 -8.18
CA TYR A 114 14.07 5.95 -9.16
C TYR A 114 13.72 6.48 -10.54
N THR A 115 14.72 6.98 -11.27
CA THR A 115 14.49 7.65 -12.54
C THR A 115 15.30 7.03 -13.66
N TYR A 116 14.71 7.02 -14.85
CA TYR A 116 15.41 6.69 -16.08
C TYR A 116 15.09 7.70 -17.18
N THR A 117 16.09 8.07 -17.97
CA THR A 117 15.94 9.08 -19.00
C THR A 117 15.91 8.46 -20.39
N LEU A 118 15.00 8.91 -21.21
CA LEU A 118 14.83 8.49 -22.60
C LEU A 118 15.21 9.61 -23.57
N GLU A 119 15.47 9.28 -24.82
CA GLU A 119 15.78 10.23 -25.85
C GLU A 119 14.58 11.12 -26.20
N SER A 120 14.83 12.35 -26.64
CA SER A 120 13.76 13.36 -26.80
C SER A 120 12.74 13.01 -27.89
N TRP A 121 13.15 12.32 -28.96
CA TRP A 121 12.25 11.93 -30.06
C TRP A 121 11.15 10.94 -29.64
N ILE A 122 11.34 10.21 -28.55
CA ILE A 122 10.34 9.28 -27.99
C ILE A 122 9.12 10.05 -27.45
N PHE A 123 9.32 11.32 -27.08
CA PHE A 123 8.28 12.21 -26.56
C PHE A 123 7.66 13.09 -27.67
N GLU A 124 7.58 12.58 -28.88
CA GLU A 124 6.85 13.20 -29.98
C GLU A 124 5.41 12.68 -30.06
N GLU A 125 4.45 13.58 -30.27
CA GLU A 125 3.02 13.23 -30.30
C GLU A 125 2.68 12.18 -31.36
N ALA A 126 3.23 12.35 -32.56
CA ALA A 126 2.97 11.44 -33.67
C ALA A 126 3.41 10.00 -33.35
N PHE A 127 4.61 9.84 -32.82
CA PHE A 127 5.15 8.54 -32.37
C PHE A 127 4.32 7.91 -31.26
N ALA A 128 3.98 8.69 -30.25
CA ALA A 128 3.22 8.22 -29.11
C ALA A 128 1.80 7.77 -29.50
N ARG A 129 1.13 8.57 -30.33
CA ARG A 129 -0.22 8.28 -30.83
C ARG A 129 -0.22 7.01 -31.69
N GLU A 130 0.72 6.86 -32.61
CA GLU A 130 0.87 5.64 -33.40
C GLU A 130 1.10 4.39 -32.52
N SER A 131 1.97 4.52 -31.53
CA SER A 131 2.27 3.43 -30.59
C SER A 131 1.03 2.97 -29.81
N LEU A 132 0.21 3.90 -29.32
CA LEU A 132 -1.04 3.59 -28.61
C LEU A 132 -2.11 3.00 -29.53
N LEU A 133 -2.29 3.55 -30.75
CA LEU A 133 -3.24 3.01 -31.73
C LEU A 133 -2.88 1.56 -32.09
N LYS A 134 -1.60 1.27 -32.25
CA LYS A 134 -1.11 -0.09 -32.51
C LYS A 134 -1.31 -1.01 -31.30
N GLN A 135 -1.02 -0.53 -30.08
CA GLN A 135 -1.21 -1.32 -28.87
C GLN A 135 -2.67 -1.73 -28.67
N PHE A 136 -3.60 -0.79 -28.81
CA PHE A 136 -5.02 -1.04 -28.61
C PHE A 136 -5.76 -1.55 -29.87
N GLN A 137 -5.03 -1.74 -30.97
CA GLN A 137 -5.58 -2.22 -32.26
C GLN A 137 -6.82 -1.41 -32.70
N THR A 138 -6.73 -0.08 -32.58
CA THR A 138 -7.83 0.87 -32.86
C THR A 138 -7.37 1.94 -33.86
N HIS A 139 -8.33 2.57 -34.51
CA HIS A 139 -8.08 3.71 -35.42
C HIS A 139 -8.24 5.08 -34.71
N SER A 140 -8.75 5.11 -33.48
CA SER A 140 -8.97 6.36 -32.73
C SER A 140 -8.89 6.12 -31.23
N LEU A 141 -8.34 7.09 -30.50
CA LEU A 141 -8.27 7.08 -29.05
C LEU A 141 -9.52 7.68 -28.37
N LYS A 142 -10.50 8.15 -29.17
CA LYS A 142 -11.75 8.74 -28.67
C LYS A 142 -12.54 7.79 -27.76
N GLY A 143 -12.56 6.51 -28.07
CA GLY A 143 -13.25 5.49 -27.27
C GLY A 143 -12.72 5.32 -25.86
N PHE A 144 -11.45 5.72 -25.62
CA PHE A 144 -10.81 5.72 -24.30
C PHE A 144 -10.95 7.07 -23.56
N GLY A 145 -11.52 8.11 -24.21
CA GLY A 145 -11.68 9.45 -23.63
C GLY A 145 -10.36 10.24 -23.52
N ILE A 146 -9.29 9.80 -24.20
CA ILE A 146 -7.97 10.42 -24.09
C ILE A 146 -7.54 11.22 -25.34
N ASP A 147 -8.38 11.28 -26.38
CA ASP A 147 -8.01 11.84 -27.69
C ASP A 147 -7.52 13.30 -27.65
N THR A 148 -8.00 14.06 -26.66
CA THR A 148 -7.59 15.47 -26.42
C THR A 148 -6.47 15.60 -25.39
N ALA A 149 -6.02 14.53 -24.78
CA ALA A 149 -4.98 14.53 -23.76
C ALA A 149 -3.59 14.32 -24.40
N ASN A 150 -3.16 15.26 -25.26
CA ASN A 150 -1.96 15.10 -26.10
C ASN A 150 -0.69 14.87 -25.27
N ARG A 151 -0.51 15.61 -24.16
CA ARG A 151 0.67 15.49 -23.27
C ARG A 151 0.66 14.16 -22.54
N GLY A 152 -0.52 13.71 -22.09
CA GLY A 152 -0.72 12.40 -21.46
C GLY A 152 -0.46 11.26 -22.45
N ILE A 153 -0.90 11.42 -23.71
CA ILE A 153 -0.61 10.48 -24.81
C ILE A 153 0.89 10.35 -25.01
N ILE A 154 1.62 11.47 -25.05
CA ILE A 154 3.08 11.47 -25.22
C ILE A 154 3.75 10.68 -24.07
N ALA A 155 3.35 10.93 -22.83
CA ALA A 155 3.86 10.20 -21.67
C ALA A 155 3.55 8.69 -21.75
N ALA A 156 2.33 8.33 -22.15
CA ALA A 156 1.92 6.93 -22.32
C ALA A 156 2.72 6.21 -23.44
N GLY A 157 2.98 6.90 -24.56
CA GLY A 157 3.82 6.38 -25.62
C GLY A 157 5.25 6.09 -25.19
N ALA A 158 5.82 6.94 -24.33
CA ALA A 158 7.15 6.73 -23.75
C ALA A 158 7.21 5.46 -22.88
N ILE A 159 6.14 5.15 -22.12
CA ILE A 159 6.03 3.89 -21.38
C ILE A 159 6.04 2.68 -22.32
N LEU A 160 5.23 2.70 -23.38
CA LEU A 160 5.18 1.58 -24.35
C LEU A 160 6.52 1.37 -25.06
N TYR A 161 7.21 2.46 -25.39
CA TYR A 161 8.57 2.37 -25.93
C TYR A 161 9.54 1.71 -24.95
N TYR A 162 9.53 2.14 -23.69
CA TYR A 162 10.40 1.60 -22.66
C TYR A 162 10.16 0.10 -22.42
N LEU A 163 8.91 -0.35 -22.43
CA LEU A 163 8.59 -1.77 -22.33
C LEU A 163 9.16 -2.59 -23.49
N LYS A 164 9.13 -2.03 -24.69
CA LYS A 164 9.74 -2.67 -25.85
C LYS A 164 11.27 -2.71 -25.75
N GLU A 165 11.90 -1.62 -25.32
CA GLU A 165 13.36 -1.54 -25.10
C GLU A 165 13.84 -2.53 -24.04
N THR A 166 12.99 -2.82 -23.05
CA THR A 166 13.28 -3.74 -21.94
C THR A 166 12.85 -5.19 -22.20
N GLU A 167 12.60 -5.55 -23.46
CA GLU A 167 12.24 -6.91 -23.91
C GLU A 167 10.93 -7.43 -23.25
N HIS A 168 9.90 -6.58 -23.19
CA HIS A 168 8.53 -6.94 -22.79
C HIS A 168 7.57 -6.83 -23.99
N PRO A 169 7.65 -7.70 -25.01
CA PRO A 169 6.85 -7.56 -26.23
C PRO A 169 5.39 -7.98 -26.06
N ASN A 170 5.07 -8.78 -25.05
CA ASN A 170 3.75 -9.40 -24.88
C ASN A 170 2.88 -8.56 -23.94
N LEU A 171 2.19 -7.56 -24.47
CA LEU A 171 1.41 -6.56 -23.74
C LEU A 171 -0.10 -6.68 -23.99
N GLN A 172 -0.61 -7.87 -24.41
CA GLN A 172 -2.02 -8.07 -24.75
C GLN A 172 -2.99 -7.80 -23.57
N HIS A 173 -2.48 -7.85 -22.33
CA HIS A 173 -3.27 -7.48 -21.13
C HIS A 173 -3.45 -5.97 -20.95
N LEU A 174 -2.73 -5.14 -21.69
CA LEU A 174 -3.01 -3.71 -21.71
C LEU A 174 -4.16 -3.46 -22.70
N THR A 175 -5.37 -3.61 -22.22
CA THR A 175 -6.60 -3.55 -23.04
C THR A 175 -7.26 -2.17 -23.03
N SER A 176 -6.93 -1.32 -22.06
CA SER A 176 -7.54 0.00 -21.88
C SER A 176 -6.55 0.99 -21.28
N ILE A 177 -6.84 2.27 -21.49
CA ILE A 177 -6.16 3.40 -20.86
C ILE A 177 -7.22 4.38 -20.36
N GLN A 178 -7.06 4.90 -19.16
CA GLN A 178 -8.06 5.75 -18.51
C GLN A 178 -7.48 7.14 -18.26
N ARG A 179 -8.27 8.17 -18.53
CA ARG A 179 -7.94 9.55 -18.17
C ARG A 179 -8.36 9.82 -16.73
N MET A 180 -7.44 10.41 -15.97
CA MET A 180 -7.72 10.95 -14.64
C MET A 180 -7.97 12.45 -14.76
N GLU A 181 -9.21 12.88 -14.58
CA GLU A 181 -9.55 14.29 -14.57
C GLU A 181 -9.54 14.82 -13.14
N ARG A 182 -8.92 16.02 -12.98
CA ARG A 182 -8.82 16.67 -11.66
C ARG A 182 -10.19 16.90 -11.02
N ASP A 183 -11.18 17.25 -11.84
CA ASP A 183 -12.51 17.67 -11.37
C ASP A 183 -13.43 16.53 -10.97
N ASP A 184 -13.08 15.29 -11.27
CA ASP A 184 -13.85 14.09 -10.89
C ASP A 184 -13.68 13.75 -9.40
N PHE A 185 -12.60 14.22 -8.78
CA PHE A 185 -12.20 13.81 -7.44
C PHE A 185 -12.07 14.98 -6.48
N LEU A 186 -12.33 14.71 -5.21
CA LEU A 186 -12.00 15.60 -4.12
C LEU A 186 -10.48 15.82 -4.09
N TRP A 187 -10.10 17.10 -4.18
CA TRP A 187 -8.70 17.49 -4.23
C TRP A 187 -8.07 17.53 -2.85
N MET A 188 -6.92 16.88 -2.75
CA MET A 188 -5.98 17.00 -1.62
C MET A 188 -4.58 17.17 -2.19
N ASP A 189 -3.81 18.12 -1.69
CA ASP A 189 -2.40 18.24 -2.03
C ASP A 189 -1.55 17.20 -1.27
N ARG A 190 -0.27 17.13 -1.60
CA ARG A 190 0.67 16.18 -0.96
C ARG A 190 0.79 16.42 0.55
N PHE A 191 0.69 17.68 0.97
CA PHE A 191 0.80 18.03 2.38
C PHE A 191 -0.42 17.54 3.15
N THR A 192 -1.60 17.71 2.59
CA THR A 192 -2.86 17.23 3.14
C THR A 192 -2.87 15.70 3.30
N ILE A 193 -2.43 14.95 2.29
CA ILE A 193 -2.34 13.48 2.34
C ILE A 193 -1.43 13.05 3.49
N ARG A 194 -0.28 13.70 3.66
CA ARG A 194 0.67 13.43 4.73
C ARG A 194 0.14 13.85 6.10
N ASN A 195 -0.38 15.09 6.21
CA ASN A 195 -0.84 15.66 7.48
C ASN A 195 -2.07 14.95 8.04
N LEU A 196 -2.93 14.38 7.18
CA LEU A 196 -4.05 13.53 7.57
C LEU A 196 -3.64 12.09 7.87
N GLU A 197 -2.36 11.74 7.66
CA GLU A 197 -1.84 10.38 7.89
C GLU A 197 -2.69 9.32 7.14
N LEU A 198 -3.01 9.60 5.87
CA LEU A 198 -3.84 8.69 5.07
C LEU A 198 -3.13 7.37 4.79
N LEU A 199 -1.83 7.44 4.46
CA LEU A 199 -0.98 6.30 4.16
C LEU A 199 0.09 6.13 5.25
N PRO A 200 0.53 4.90 5.55
CA PRO A 200 1.63 4.68 6.50
C PRO A 200 2.94 5.21 5.94
N VAL A 201 3.63 6.08 6.69
CA VAL A 201 4.94 6.64 6.31
C VAL A 201 6.07 5.65 6.64
N GLN A 202 5.89 4.85 7.70
CA GLN A 202 6.84 3.83 8.15
C GLN A 202 6.07 2.57 8.57
N GLU A 203 6.77 1.44 8.54
CA GLU A 203 6.21 0.18 9.02
C GLU A 203 5.80 0.32 10.51
N GLY A 204 4.55 0.01 10.82
CA GLY A 204 3.98 0.19 12.16
C GLY A 204 3.27 1.53 12.39
N ALA A 205 3.40 2.53 11.52
CA ALA A 205 2.71 3.80 11.66
C ALA A 205 1.18 3.65 11.63
N HIS A 206 0.50 4.45 12.45
CA HIS A 206 -0.96 4.53 12.49
C HIS A 206 -1.45 5.42 11.34
N ALA A 207 -2.17 4.84 10.38
CA ALA A 207 -2.70 5.54 9.23
C ALA A 207 -4.16 5.16 8.98
N LEU A 208 -4.91 6.02 8.28
CA LEU A 208 -6.32 5.74 7.97
C LEU A 208 -6.46 4.47 7.13
N LEU A 209 -5.59 4.27 6.13
CA LEU A 209 -5.61 3.06 5.31
C LEU A 209 -5.52 1.79 6.16
N LYS A 210 -4.60 1.76 7.14
CA LYS A 210 -4.42 0.60 8.01
C LYS A 210 -5.65 0.29 8.88
N VAL A 211 -6.43 1.31 9.21
CA VAL A 211 -7.66 1.16 9.99
C VAL A 211 -8.82 0.70 9.13
N LEU A 212 -8.93 1.19 7.91
CA LEU A 212 -10.04 0.91 7.01
C LEU A 212 -9.84 -0.35 6.17
N ASP A 213 -8.60 -0.76 5.89
CA ASP A 213 -8.32 -1.90 5.03
C ASP A 213 -8.52 -3.24 5.77
N ASN A 214 -9.76 -3.68 5.75
CA ASN A 214 -10.19 -5.02 6.14
C ASN A 214 -10.69 -5.82 4.92
N THR A 215 -10.21 -5.47 3.71
CA THR A 215 -10.51 -6.21 2.49
C THR A 215 -9.97 -7.64 2.58
N VAL A 216 -10.63 -8.57 1.93
CA VAL A 216 -10.26 -10.00 1.98
C VAL A 216 -9.45 -10.44 0.78
N ASN A 217 -9.26 -9.55 -0.19
CA ASN A 217 -8.54 -9.83 -1.44
C ASN A 217 -7.57 -8.68 -1.76
N PRO A 218 -6.34 -8.95 -2.25
CA PRO A 218 -5.40 -7.90 -2.64
C PRO A 218 -5.92 -6.90 -3.68
N MET A 219 -6.80 -7.33 -4.58
CA MET A 219 -7.47 -6.44 -5.56
C MET A 219 -8.29 -5.36 -4.85
N GLY A 220 -9.05 -5.73 -3.81
CA GLY A 220 -9.81 -4.79 -2.99
C GLY A 220 -8.90 -3.81 -2.24
N SER A 221 -7.80 -4.29 -1.65
CA SER A 221 -6.83 -3.43 -0.95
C SER A 221 -6.23 -2.36 -1.87
N ARG A 222 -5.80 -2.74 -3.08
CA ARG A 222 -5.30 -1.79 -4.10
C ARG A 222 -6.35 -0.75 -4.48
N LEU A 223 -7.59 -1.18 -4.70
CA LEU A 223 -8.70 -0.28 -5.06
C LEU A 223 -9.08 0.64 -3.90
N LEU A 224 -9.13 0.14 -2.67
CA LEU A 224 -9.41 0.94 -1.46
C LEU A 224 -8.41 2.06 -1.27
N LYS A 225 -7.11 1.78 -1.44
CA LYS A 225 -6.06 2.81 -1.43
C LYS A 225 -6.32 3.88 -2.48
N ARG A 226 -6.70 3.48 -3.70
CA ARG A 226 -7.05 4.42 -4.76
C ARG A 226 -8.29 5.26 -4.43
N TRP A 227 -9.35 4.67 -3.88
CA TRP A 227 -10.54 5.42 -3.45
C TRP A 227 -10.26 6.43 -2.34
N MET A 228 -9.31 6.12 -1.47
CA MET A 228 -8.87 7.05 -0.41
C MET A 228 -8.10 8.24 -0.97
N LEU A 229 -7.23 8.03 -1.96
CA LEU A 229 -6.42 9.08 -2.57
C LEU A 229 -7.19 9.91 -3.60
N PHE A 230 -8.23 9.33 -4.18
CA PHE A 230 -9.10 9.92 -5.21
C PHE A 230 -10.57 9.72 -4.85
N PRO A 231 -11.07 10.37 -3.77
CA PRO A 231 -12.47 10.27 -3.35
C PRO A 231 -13.38 10.96 -4.37
N LEU A 232 -14.59 10.46 -4.51
CA LEU A 232 -15.55 10.95 -5.52
C LEU A 232 -16.09 12.34 -5.18
N ARG A 233 -16.40 13.14 -6.21
CA ARG A 233 -17.16 14.39 -6.11
C ARG A 233 -18.60 14.27 -6.62
N ASN A 234 -18.87 13.23 -7.40
CA ASN A 234 -20.21 13.00 -7.94
C ASN A 234 -21.15 12.46 -6.87
N GLN A 235 -22.19 13.22 -6.51
CA GLN A 235 -23.15 12.84 -5.47
C GLN A 235 -23.86 11.51 -5.76
N THR A 236 -24.25 11.27 -7.02
CA THR A 236 -24.95 10.05 -7.41
C THR A 236 -24.07 8.84 -7.18
N SER A 237 -22.82 8.88 -7.63
CA SER A 237 -21.88 7.76 -7.46
C SER A 237 -21.53 7.51 -5.99
N ILE A 238 -21.45 8.57 -5.16
CA ILE A 238 -21.28 8.44 -3.71
C ILE A 238 -22.50 7.75 -3.11
N GLN A 239 -23.71 8.21 -3.47
CA GLN A 239 -24.95 7.67 -2.93
C GLN A 239 -25.15 6.20 -3.34
N GLU A 240 -24.83 5.82 -4.58
CA GLU A 240 -24.87 4.42 -5.03
C GLU A 240 -24.01 3.51 -4.16
N ARG A 241 -22.78 3.96 -3.77
CA ARG A 241 -21.92 3.20 -2.86
C ARG A 241 -22.52 3.12 -1.45
N LEU A 242 -22.99 4.25 -0.91
CA LEU A 242 -23.61 4.30 0.42
C LEU A 242 -24.85 3.39 0.52
N ASP A 243 -25.70 3.38 -0.51
CA ASP A 243 -26.88 2.53 -0.57
C ASP A 243 -26.51 1.04 -0.64
N ALA A 244 -25.46 0.69 -1.39
CA ALA A 244 -24.96 -0.67 -1.45
C ALA A 244 -24.36 -1.12 -0.10
N VAL A 245 -23.62 -0.26 0.57
CA VAL A 245 -23.07 -0.52 1.92
C VAL A 245 -24.21 -0.69 2.92
N ALA A 246 -25.22 0.19 2.90
CA ALA A 246 -26.40 0.09 3.76
C ALA A 246 -27.16 -1.23 3.55
N PHE A 247 -27.31 -1.66 2.30
CA PHE A 247 -27.89 -2.94 1.95
C PHE A 247 -27.10 -4.11 2.53
N LEU A 248 -25.77 -4.11 2.34
CA LEU A 248 -24.89 -5.17 2.85
C LEU A 248 -24.83 -5.23 4.39
N ILE A 249 -25.03 -4.11 5.08
CA ILE A 249 -25.17 -4.08 6.55
C ILE A 249 -26.44 -4.81 6.96
N LYS A 250 -27.56 -4.56 6.28
CA LYS A 250 -28.86 -5.15 6.57
C LYS A 250 -28.91 -6.64 6.23
N GLU A 251 -28.41 -7.00 5.06
CA GLU A 251 -28.48 -8.36 4.51
C GLU A 251 -27.22 -9.17 4.88
N THR A 252 -27.18 -9.63 6.13
CA THR A 252 -25.99 -10.28 6.72
C THR A 252 -25.55 -11.54 5.96
N ASP A 253 -26.49 -12.36 5.51
CA ASP A 253 -26.17 -13.62 4.81
C ASP A 253 -25.57 -13.34 3.43
N THR A 254 -26.14 -12.40 2.67
CA THR A 254 -25.60 -11.95 1.39
C THR A 254 -24.19 -11.41 1.55
N ARG A 255 -23.95 -10.53 2.55
CA ARG A 255 -22.63 -9.99 2.85
C ARG A 255 -21.60 -11.09 3.12
N LYS A 256 -21.91 -12.03 4.03
CA LYS A 256 -21.00 -13.12 4.38
C LYS A 256 -20.69 -14.04 3.20
N GLN A 257 -21.69 -14.36 2.38
CA GLN A 257 -21.51 -15.16 1.17
C GLN A 257 -20.60 -14.46 0.17
N LEU A 258 -20.81 -13.15 -0.10
CA LEU A 258 -19.97 -12.37 -1.00
C LEU A 258 -18.53 -12.32 -0.50
N ILE A 259 -18.30 -11.97 0.76
CA ILE A 259 -16.96 -11.88 1.36
C ILE A 259 -16.23 -13.22 1.27
N ALA A 260 -16.90 -14.33 1.61
CA ALA A 260 -16.30 -15.66 1.55
C ALA A 260 -15.92 -16.06 0.12
N ALA A 261 -16.80 -15.80 -0.84
CA ALA A 261 -16.55 -16.10 -2.25
C ALA A 261 -15.43 -15.23 -2.85
N ILE A 262 -15.40 -13.92 -2.54
CA ILE A 262 -14.34 -12.99 -2.98
C ILE A 262 -12.99 -13.44 -2.42
N LYS A 263 -12.93 -13.84 -1.16
CA LYS A 263 -11.69 -14.37 -0.55
C LYS A 263 -11.17 -15.61 -1.29
N ALA A 264 -12.08 -16.45 -1.78
CA ALA A 264 -11.72 -17.68 -2.49
C ALA A 264 -11.33 -17.44 -3.97
N CYS A 265 -11.65 -16.27 -4.56
CA CYS A 265 -11.30 -15.96 -5.95
C CYS A 265 -9.79 -15.88 -6.21
N GLY A 266 -9.00 -15.46 -5.22
CA GLY A 266 -7.58 -15.12 -5.43
C GLY A 266 -7.41 -13.81 -6.21
N ASP A 267 -6.17 -13.50 -6.57
CA ASP A 267 -5.82 -12.25 -7.28
C ASP A 267 -5.92 -12.43 -8.81
N ILE A 268 -7.13 -12.36 -9.34
CA ILE A 268 -7.41 -12.54 -10.78
C ILE A 268 -6.69 -11.48 -11.63
N GLU A 269 -6.55 -10.25 -11.15
CA GLU A 269 -5.85 -9.17 -11.88
C GLU A 269 -4.40 -9.56 -12.16
N ARG A 270 -3.64 -9.91 -11.14
CA ARG A 270 -2.22 -10.29 -11.30
C ARG A 270 -2.04 -11.60 -12.05
N LEU A 271 -2.94 -12.55 -11.85
CA LEU A 271 -2.92 -13.78 -12.64
C LEU A 271 -3.16 -13.52 -14.13
N SER A 272 -4.11 -12.62 -14.46
CA SER A 272 -4.36 -12.25 -15.86
C SER A 272 -3.16 -11.55 -16.52
N GLY A 273 -2.43 -10.71 -15.79
CA GLY A 273 -1.21 -10.06 -16.28
C GLY A 273 -0.05 -11.01 -16.64
N LYS A 274 -0.01 -12.20 -16.01
CA LYS A 274 1.01 -13.22 -16.31
C LYS A 274 0.73 -14.03 -17.59
N ILE A 275 -0.53 -14.04 -18.07
CA ILE A 275 -0.96 -14.87 -19.21
C ILE A 275 -0.23 -14.50 -20.52
N PRO A 276 -0.17 -13.23 -20.97
CA PRO A 276 0.48 -12.87 -22.24
C PRO A 276 1.95 -13.21 -22.27
N ALA A 277 2.63 -13.02 -21.15
CA ALA A 277 4.05 -13.33 -21.02
C ALA A 277 4.34 -14.82 -20.85
N LYS A 278 3.29 -15.68 -20.82
CA LYS A 278 3.38 -17.12 -20.52
C LYS A 278 4.14 -17.43 -19.23
N LYS A 279 4.10 -16.50 -18.25
CA LYS A 279 4.76 -16.63 -16.94
C LYS A 279 3.84 -17.23 -15.87
N ILE A 280 2.59 -17.50 -16.21
CA ILE A 280 1.64 -18.17 -15.32
C ILE A 280 1.92 -19.68 -15.28
N GLY A 281 2.04 -20.26 -14.08
CA GLY A 281 2.28 -21.68 -13.91
C GLY A 281 0.99 -22.53 -13.90
N PRO A 282 1.07 -23.86 -14.14
CA PRO A 282 -0.13 -24.73 -14.18
C PRO A 282 -0.99 -24.64 -12.91
N ARG A 283 -0.38 -24.55 -11.73
CA ARG A 283 -1.10 -24.37 -10.46
C ARG A 283 -1.81 -23.02 -10.38
N GLU A 284 -1.20 -21.97 -10.88
CA GLU A 284 -1.82 -20.63 -10.93
C GLU A 284 -3.01 -20.59 -11.90
N VAL A 285 -2.91 -21.32 -13.04
CA VAL A 285 -4.04 -21.47 -13.97
C VAL A 285 -5.19 -22.24 -13.32
N GLN A 286 -4.88 -23.28 -12.55
CA GLN A 286 -5.88 -24.02 -11.77
C GLN A 286 -6.54 -23.11 -10.71
N GLN A 287 -5.75 -22.27 -10.03
CA GLN A 287 -6.26 -21.29 -9.08
C GLN A 287 -7.18 -20.27 -9.77
N LEU A 288 -6.80 -19.78 -10.96
CA LEU A 288 -7.64 -18.90 -11.77
C LEU A 288 -8.97 -19.55 -12.11
N SER A 289 -8.98 -20.83 -12.53
CA SER A 289 -10.21 -21.59 -12.81
C SER A 289 -11.12 -21.68 -11.58
N LYS A 290 -10.55 -21.98 -10.38
CA LYS A 290 -11.32 -21.99 -9.12
C LYS A 290 -11.87 -20.61 -8.79
N GLY A 291 -11.11 -19.53 -9.01
CA GLY A 291 -11.57 -18.16 -8.83
C GLY A 291 -12.74 -17.79 -9.74
N LEU A 292 -12.70 -18.20 -11.01
CA LEU A 292 -13.79 -17.97 -11.96
C LEU A 292 -15.08 -18.71 -11.61
N GLN A 293 -14.99 -19.90 -11.02
CA GLN A 293 -16.16 -20.59 -10.48
C GLN A 293 -16.80 -19.78 -9.35
N GLN A 294 -15.99 -19.21 -8.45
CA GLN A 294 -16.51 -18.31 -7.42
C GLN A 294 -17.14 -17.05 -8.01
N THR A 295 -16.56 -16.51 -9.08
CA THR A 295 -17.11 -15.36 -9.82
C THR A 295 -18.53 -15.64 -10.32
N THR A 296 -18.80 -16.85 -10.80
CA THR A 296 -20.15 -17.27 -11.21
C THR A 296 -21.12 -17.27 -10.03
N GLN A 297 -20.71 -17.75 -8.87
CA GLN A 297 -21.49 -17.73 -7.65
C GLN A 297 -21.76 -16.29 -7.17
N ILE A 298 -20.75 -15.41 -7.21
CA ILE A 298 -20.87 -14.00 -6.86
C ILE A 298 -21.86 -13.31 -7.80
N LYS A 299 -21.77 -13.57 -9.12
CA LYS A 299 -22.73 -13.07 -10.11
C LYS A 299 -24.16 -13.43 -9.72
N GLN A 300 -24.42 -14.70 -9.43
CA GLN A 300 -25.76 -15.16 -9.04
C GLN A 300 -26.25 -14.46 -7.77
N THR A 301 -25.38 -14.34 -6.76
CA THR A 301 -25.72 -13.65 -5.51
C THR A 301 -26.09 -12.19 -5.78
N CYS A 302 -25.30 -11.47 -6.58
CA CYS A 302 -25.56 -10.07 -6.93
C CYS A 302 -26.83 -9.87 -7.78
N MET A 303 -27.15 -10.80 -8.68
CA MET A 303 -28.35 -10.72 -9.53
C MET A 303 -29.66 -11.01 -8.76
N ASN A 304 -29.58 -11.76 -7.67
CA ASN A 304 -30.76 -12.17 -6.88
C ASN A 304 -31.15 -11.15 -5.80
N VAL A 305 -30.42 -10.05 -5.62
CA VAL A 305 -30.69 -9.03 -4.60
C VAL A 305 -31.38 -7.81 -5.22
N ASP A 306 -32.18 -7.10 -4.43
CA ASP A 306 -32.83 -5.85 -4.86
C ASP A 306 -32.01 -4.62 -4.50
N GLN A 307 -30.81 -4.53 -5.10
CA GLN A 307 -29.91 -3.38 -4.95
C GLN A 307 -29.26 -3.05 -6.31
N PRO A 308 -29.51 -1.83 -6.86
CA PRO A 308 -29.14 -1.50 -8.24
C PRO A 308 -27.66 -1.62 -8.55
N LEU A 309 -26.78 -1.11 -7.67
CA LEU A 309 -25.32 -1.15 -7.89
C LEU A 309 -24.82 -2.60 -7.86
N LEU A 310 -25.28 -3.43 -6.91
CA LEU A 310 -24.87 -4.84 -6.85
C LEU A 310 -25.33 -5.61 -8.08
N ARG A 311 -26.55 -5.36 -8.58
CA ARG A 311 -27.04 -5.95 -9.84
C ARG A 311 -26.19 -5.53 -11.03
N LYS A 312 -25.88 -4.23 -11.15
CA LYS A 312 -25.00 -3.70 -12.21
C LYS A 312 -23.61 -4.35 -12.19
N LEU A 313 -23.03 -4.50 -11.00
CA LEU A 313 -21.76 -5.18 -10.81
C LEU A 313 -21.85 -6.67 -11.15
N GLY A 314 -22.93 -7.34 -10.70
CA GLY A 314 -23.19 -8.74 -11.02
C GLY A 314 -23.38 -8.99 -12.52
N ASP A 315 -24.09 -8.11 -13.23
CA ASP A 315 -24.28 -8.20 -14.69
C ASP A 315 -22.95 -8.13 -15.45
N ALA A 316 -22.05 -7.26 -15.02
CA ALA A 316 -20.72 -7.10 -15.61
C ALA A 316 -19.79 -8.31 -15.40
N LEU A 317 -20.04 -9.17 -14.40
CA LEU A 317 -19.22 -10.37 -14.16
C LEU A 317 -19.42 -11.42 -15.25
N ASN A 318 -18.33 -12.03 -15.68
CA ASN A 318 -18.32 -13.15 -16.62
C ASN A 318 -17.63 -14.37 -15.98
N GLY A 319 -18.39 -15.45 -15.80
CA GLY A 319 -17.83 -16.69 -15.22
C GLY A 319 -16.86 -17.43 -16.15
N CYS A 320 -16.74 -17.03 -17.41
CA CYS A 320 -15.82 -17.61 -18.39
C CYS A 320 -15.93 -19.15 -18.46
N GLN A 321 -17.15 -19.70 -18.41
CA GLN A 321 -17.39 -21.14 -18.21
C GLN A 321 -16.64 -22.04 -19.19
N LEU A 322 -16.60 -21.66 -20.47
CA LEU A 322 -15.90 -22.47 -21.49
C LEU A 322 -14.42 -22.67 -21.20
N ILE A 323 -13.74 -21.61 -20.74
CA ILE A 323 -12.32 -21.72 -20.40
C ILE A 323 -12.10 -22.44 -19.07
N VAL A 324 -13.02 -22.28 -18.12
CA VAL A 324 -13.01 -23.03 -16.84
C VAL A 324 -13.11 -24.54 -17.12
N ASP A 325 -14.07 -24.96 -17.95
CA ASP A 325 -14.26 -26.37 -18.33
C ASP A 325 -13.04 -26.90 -19.07
N LYS A 326 -12.45 -26.10 -19.98
CA LYS A 326 -11.24 -26.47 -20.71
C LYS A 326 -10.04 -26.65 -19.77
N ILE A 327 -9.81 -25.72 -18.81
CA ILE A 327 -8.76 -25.82 -17.81
C ILE A 327 -8.91 -27.10 -16.98
N GLN A 328 -10.13 -27.41 -16.51
CA GLN A 328 -10.41 -28.60 -15.70
C GLN A 328 -10.29 -29.91 -16.47
N ALA A 329 -10.62 -29.90 -17.77
CA ALA A 329 -10.43 -31.06 -18.63
C ALA A 329 -8.95 -31.27 -18.95
N THR A 330 -8.13 -30.20 -19.04
CA THR A 330 -6.76 -30.25 -19.50
C THR A 330 -5.77 -30.51 -18.36
N LEU A 331 -5.91 -29.80 -17.23
CA LEU A 331 -4.92 -29.86 -16.17
C LEU A 331 -5.20 -30.98 -15.15
N ALA A 332 -4.13 -31.60 -14.68
CA ALA A 332 -4.18 -32.54 -13.56
C ALA A 332 -4.57 -31.81 -12.26
N ASP A 333 -5.19 -32.51 -11.31
CA ASP A 333 -5.53 -31.98 -9.98
C ASP A 333 -4.92 -32.89 -8.90
N PRO A 334 -3.93 -32.40 -8.13
CA PRO A 334 -3.32 -31.06 -8.16
C PRO A 334 -2.32 -30.86 -9.30
N ALA A 335 -2.32 -29.68 -9.92
CA ALA A 335 -1.35 -29.31 -10.93
C ALA A 335 0.02 -28.96 -10.32
N PRO A 336 1.16 -29.24 -11.01
CA PRO A 336 2.49 -28.85 -10.55
C PRO A 336 2.67 -27.33 -10.54
N ALA A 337 3.63 -26.84 -9.76
CA ALA A 337 3.89 -25.39 -9.66
C ALA A 337 4.47 -24.82 -10.95
N THR A 338 5.29 -25.58 -11.68
CA THR A 338 5.96 -25.16 -12.92
C THR A 338 5.82 -26.22 -14.01
N ALA A 339 5.71 -25.78 -15.27
CA ALA A 339 5.57 -26.65 -16.43
C ALA A 339 6.77 -27.61 -16.63
N GLN A 340 7.99 -27.15 -16.29
CA GLN A 340 9.21 -27.94 -16.47
C GLN A 340 9.25 -29.23 -15.64
N LYS A 341 8.41 -29.35 -14.61
CA LYS A 341 8.35 -30.57 -13.78
C LYS A 341 7.59 -31.71 -14.43
N GLY A 342 6.85 -31.47 -15.50
CA GLY A 342 5.94 -32.43 -16.09
C GLY A 342 4.78 -32.83 -15.16
N GLY A 343 3.92 -33.74 -15.63
CA GLY A 343 2.76 -34.20 -14.86
C GLY A 343 1.63 -33.19 -14.73
N MET A 344 1.56 -32.21 -15.65
CA MET A 344 0.58 -31.12 -15.60
C MET A 344 -0.72 -31.43 -16.35
N ILE A 345 -0.71 -32.39 -17.26
CA ILE A 345 -1.86 -32.73 -18.10
C ILE A 345 -2.62 -33.92 -17.50
N ARG A 346 -3.95 -33.82 -17.50
CA ARG A 346 -4.85 -34.87 -17.01
C ARG A 346 -4.70 -36.18 -17.83
N GLU A 347 -4.76 -37.32 -17.13
CA GLU A 347 -4.86 -38.62 -17.80
C GLU A 347 -6.16 -38.74 -18.60
N GLY A 348 -6.06 -39.39 -19.77
CA GLY A 348 -7.19 -39.59 -20.68
C GLY A 348 -7.43 -38.43 -21.66
N LEU A 349 -6.65 -37.35 -21.65
CA LEU A 349 -6.79 -36.23 -22.58
C LEU A 349 -6.12 -36.53 -23.94
N ASP A 350 -4.92 -37.15 -23.92
CA ASP A 350 -4.13 -37.45 -25.13
C ASP A 350 -3.63 -38.89 -25.08
N ALA A 351 -4.10 -39.71 -26.03
CA ALA A 351 -3.78 -41.13 -26.05
C ALA A 351 -2.28 -41.42 -26.24
N ALA A 352 -1.57 -40.56 -27.01
CA ALA A 352 -0.12 -40.73 -27.21
C ALA A 352 0.66 -40.41 -25.90
N LEU A 353 0.23 -39.40 -25.15
CA LEU A 353 0.78 -39.03 -23.88
C LEU A 353 0.59 -40.17 -22.84
N ASP A 354 -0.62 -40.74 -22.81
CA ASP A 354 -0.91 -41.86 -21.86
C ASP A 354 -0.13 -43.10 -22.18
N GLN A 355 0.07 -43.43 -23.48
CA GLN A 355 0.97 -44.52 -23.91
C GLN A 355 2.41 -44.28 -23.45
N LEU A 356 2.94 -43.09 -23.63
CA LEU A 356 4.30 -42.73 -23.19
C LEU A 356 4.44 -42.80 -21.66
N ARG A 357 3.42 -42.35 -20.93
CA ARG A 357 3.38 -42.47 -19.46
C ARG A 357 3.36 -43.92 -18.99
N ALA A 358 2.60 -44.76 -19.69
CA ALA A 358 2.59 -46.21 -19.41
C ALA A 358 3.98 -46.83 -19.60
N ILE A 359 4.71 -46.46 -20.66
CA ILE A 359 6.09 -46.90 -20.89
C ILE A 359 7.02 -46.39 -19.77
N ALA A 360 6.91 -45.11 -19.38
CA ALA A 360 7.76 -44.52 -18.35
C ALA A 360 7.46 -45.09 -16.93
N HIS A 361 6.20 -45.38 -16.62
CA HIS A 361 5.80 -46.02 -15.34
C HIS A 361 6.09 -47.49 -15.28
N GLY A 362 5.83 -48.24 -16.35
CA GLY A 362 6.22 -49.62 -16.50
C GLY A 362 7.74 -49.84 -16.40
N GLY A 363 8.49 -48.74 -16.62
CA GLY A 363 9.91 -48.68 -16.47
C GLY A 363 10.44 -49.01 -15.07
N LYS A 364 9.75 -48.58 -14.04
CA LYS A 364 10.16 -48.89 -12.66
C LYS A 364 9.98 -50.38 -12.30
N GLU A 365 8.92 -51.00 -12.76
CA GLU A 365 8.68 -52.43 -12.58
C GLU A 365 9.70 -53.28 -13.37
N TYR A 366 10.00 -52.83 -14.61
CA TYR A 366 11.01 -53.49 -15.43
C TYR A 366 12.43 -53.38 -14.85
N LEU A 367 12.80 -52.21 -14.32
CA LEU A 367 14.07 -52.04 -13.59
C LEU A 367 14.14 -52.95 -12.35
N HIS A 368 13.02 -53.13 -11.69
CA HIS A 368 12.95 -54.09 -10.56
C HIS A 368 13.08 -55.53 -11.02
N GLN A 369 12.48 -55.90 -12.16
CA GLN A 369 12.65 -57.20 -12.80
C GLN A 369 14.10 -57.44 -13.23
N ILE A 370 14.75 -56.47 -13.89
CA ILE A 370 16.18 -56.52 -14.24
C ILE A 370 17.01 -56.71 -12.97
N GLN A 371 16.75 -55.94 -11.91
CA GLN A 371 17.46 -56.08 -10.63
C GLN A 371 17.33 -57.47 -10.06
N GLN A 372 16.14 -58.05 -10.08
CA GLN A 372 15.87 -59.38 -9.56
C GLN A 372 16.54 -60.45 -10.43
N GLN A 373 16.38 -60.37 -11.75
CA GLN A 373 17.01 -61.29 -12.70
C GLN A 373 18.53 -61.28 -12.60
N GLU A 374 19.14 -60.14 -12.57
CA GLU A 374 20.59 -59.98 -12.45
C GLU A 374 21.10 -60.40 -11.05
N SER A 375 20.29 -60.15 -10.01
CA SER A 375 20.57 -60.69 -8.65
C SER A 375 20.54 -62.23 -8.60
N GLU A 376 19.57 -62.87 -9.25
CA GLU A 376 19.45 -64.36 -9.36
C GLU A 376 20.57 -64.91 -10.20
N LYS A 377 20.90 -64.36 -11.37
CA LYS A 377 21.97 -64.79 -12.24
C LYS A 377 23.35 -64.70 -11.60
N THR A 378 23.61 -63.59 -10.88
CA THR A 378 24.95 -63.40 -10.26
C THR A 378 25.07 -63.95 -8.83
N GLY A 379 23.94 -64.20 -8.19
CA GLY A 379 23.91 -64.58 -6.76
C GLY A 379 24.31 -63.36 -5.84
N ILE A 380 24.08 -62.12 -6.28
CA ILE A 380 24.36 -60.91 -5.50
C ILE A 380 23.05 -60.43 -4.92
N SER A 381 22.72 -60.84 -3.71
CA SER A 381 21.46 -60.40 -3.04
C SER A 381 21.39 -58.93 -2.65
N SER A 382 22.53 -58.26 -2.60
CA SER A 382 22.63 -56.82 -2.29
C SER A 382 22.67 -55.93 -3.51
N LEU A 383 22.37 -56.43 -4.71
CA LEU A 383 22.36 -55.66 -5.94
C LEU A 383 21.29 -54.57 -5.92
N LYS A 384 21.65 -53.33 -6.24
CA LYS A 384 20.73 -52.20 -6.32
C LYS A 384 20.86 -51.53 -7.67
N ILE A 385 19.74 -51.13 -8.25
CA ILE A 385 19.74 -50.23 -9.40
C ILE A 385 19.48 -48.83 -8.85
N ASN A 386 20.34 -47.85 -9.21
CA ASN A 386 20.22 -46.45 -8.89
C ASN A 386 20.47 -45.61 -10.16
N TYR A 387 20.09 -44.33 -10.10
CA TYR A 387 20.27 -43.36 -11.18
C TYR A 387 21.30 -42.28 -10.79
N ASN A 388 22.14 -41.89 -11.74
CA ASN A 388 23.07 -40.77 -11.60
C ASN A 388 23.05 -39.92 -12.88
N GLN A 389 23.00 -38.60 -12.75
CA GLN A 389 22.93 -37.68 -13.88
C GLN A 389 24.10 -37.79 -14.87
N VAL A 390 25.25 -38.29 -14.45
CA VAL A 390 26.47 -38.43 -15.29
C VAL A 390 26.51 -39.74 -16.04
N PHE A 391 26.04 -40.86 -15.40
CA PHE A 391 26.19 -42.18 -15.90
C PHE A 391 24.87 -42.90 -16.24
N GLY A 392 23.74 -42.25 -15.93
CA GLY A 392 22.43 -42.88 -16.08
C GLY A 392 22.08 -43.92 -15.02
N TYR A 393 21.31 -44.91 -15.42
CA TYR A 393 21.01 -46.07 -14.55
C TYR A 393 22.21 -46.99 -14.41
N TYR A 394 22.51 -47.44 -13.20
CA TYR A 394 23.62 -48.32 -12.91
C TYR A 394 23.27 -49.33 -11.84
N LEU A 395 23.95 -50.47 -11.92
CA LEU A 395 23.95 -51.51 -10.92
C LEU A 395 25.07 -51.27 -9.90
N GLU A 396 24.73 -51.19 -8.62
CA GLU A 396 25.69 -50.96 -7.54
C GLU A 396 26.00 -52.29 -6.86
N VAL A 397 27.29 -52.69 -6.88
CA VAL A 397 27.81 -53.93 -6.31
C VAL A 397 28.80 -53.57 -5.23
N THR A 398 28.61 -54.08 -4.02
CA THR A 398 29.55 -53.92 -2.91
C THR A 398 30.86 -54.71 -3.19
N HIS A 399 32.00 -54.24 -2.70
CA HIS A 399 33.30 -54.90 -2.91
C HIS A 399 33.32 -56.37 -2.47
N ALA A 400 32.52 -56.77 -1.50
CA ALA A 400 32.36 -58.15 -1.06
C ALA A 400 31.90 -59.09 -2.19
N HIS A 401 31.18 -58.59 -3.19
CA HIS A 401 30.60 -59.39 -4.26
C HIS A 401 31.23 -59.11 -5.64
N LYS A 402 32.34 -58.36 -5.68
CA LYS A 402 33.01 -57.98 -6.93
C LYS A 402 33.43 -59.18 -7.79
N HIS A 403 33.82 -60.31 -7.19
CA HIS A 403 34.24 -61.54 -7.87
C HIS A 403 33.10 -62.29 -8.57
N LYS A 404 31.83 -61.92 -8.30
CA LYS A 404 30.63 -62.48 -8.93
C LYS A 404 30.14 -61.64 -10.12
N VAL A 405 30.76 -60.51 -10.41
CA VAL A 405 30.35 -59.61 -11.52
C VAL A 405 30.69 -60.27 -12.86
N PRO A 406 29.72 -60.39 -13.78
CA PRO A 406 29.94 -60.91 -15.11
C PRO A 406 30.88 -60.08 -15.96
N GLU A 407 31.65 -60.70 -16.88
CA GLU A 407 32.57 -59.94 -17.74
C GLU A 407 31.89 -58.95 -18.72
N ASN A 408 30.63 -59.16 -19.04
CA ASN A 408 29.84 -58.34 -19.95
C ASN A 408 29.31 -57.06 -19.25
N TRP A 409 29.51 -56.84 -17.96
CA TRP A 409 29.17 -55.66 -17.25
C TRP A 409 30.26 -54.58 -17.41
N ILE A 410 29.91 -53.39 -17.85
CA ILE A 410 30.86 -52.32 -18.05
C ILE A 410 30.98 -51.51 -16.76
N ARG A 411 32.17 -51.53 -16.13
CA ARG A 411 32.44 -50.73 -14.92
C ARG A 411 32.55 -49.22 -15.30
N LYS A 412 31.80 -48.38 -14.61
CA LYS A 412 31.78 -46.90 -14.82
C LYS A 412 32.44 -46.14 -13.68
N GLN A 413 32.29 -46.58 -12.44
CA GLN A 413 32.84 -45.88 -11.30
C GLN A 413 33.17 -46.85 -10.15
N THR A 414 34.29 -46.55 -9.47
CA THR A 414 34.68 -47.21 -8.22
C THR A 414 34.50 -46.22 -7.08
N LEU A 415 33.75 -46.64 -6.07
CA LEU A 415 33.52 -45.94 -4.82
C LEU A 415 34.30 -46.64 -3.67
N VAL A 416 34.33 -45.99 -2.49
CA VAL A 416 35.01 -46.54 -1.30
C VAL A 416 34.48 -47.92 -0.90
N ASN A 417 33.16 -48.15 -1.01
CA ASN A 417 32.52 -49.40 -0.53
C ASN A 417 31.81 -50.22 -1.64
N ALA A 418 31.77 -49.72 -2.89
CA ALA A 418 31.03 -50.36 -3.97
C ALA A 418 31.61 -49.99 -5.35
N GLU A 419 31.27 -50.76 -6.36
CA GLU A 419 31.53 -50.42 -7.76
C GLU A 419 30.21 -50.29 -8.53
N ARG A 420 30.17 -49.40 -9.54
CA ARG A 420 29.02 -49.15 -10.37
C ARG A 420 29.21 -49.70 -11.78
N TYR A 421 28.24 -50.45 -12.22
CA TYR A 421 28.27 -51.13 -13.51
C TYR A 421 27.06 -50.79 -14.35
N ILE A 422 27.23 -50.91 -15.67
CA ILE A 422 26.14 -50.76 -16.64
C ILE A 422 26.10 -52.04 -17.48
N THR A 423 24.88 -52.54 -17.70
CA THR A 423 24.66 -53.64 -18.65
C THR A 423 24.13 -53.09 -19.97
N PRO A 424 24.33 -53.78 -21.13
CA PRO A 424 23.76 -53.38 -22.42
C PRO A 424 22.22 -53.24 -22.33
N GLU A 425 21.56 -54.14 -21.64
CA GLU A 425 20.12 -54.19 -21.44
C GLU A 425 19.64 -52.95 -20.63
N LEU A 426 20.36 -52.58 -19.60
CA LEU A 426 20.06 -51.40 -18.79
C LEU A 426 20.24 -50.13 -19.58
N LYS A 427 21.23 -50.07 -20.47
CA LYS A 427 21.48 -48.92 -21.32
C LYS A 427 20.42 -48.75 -22.43
N GLU A 428 20.04 -49.84 -23.10
CA GLU A 428 18.97 -49.79 -24.11
C GLU A 428 17.64 -49.38 -23.48
N TYR A 429 17.40 -49.80 -22.27
CA TYR A 429 16.20 -49.44 -21.54
C TYR A 429 16.22 -47.97 -21.07
N GLU A 430 17.35 -47.47 -20.59
CA GLU A 430 17.56 -46.08 -20.28
C GLU A 430 17.25 -45.17 -21.47
N GLU A 431 17.74 -45.49 -22.66
CA GLU A 431 17.48 -44.75 -23.89
C GLU A 431 15.97 -44.72 -24.22
N LYS A 432 15.23 -45.78 -23.96
CA LYS A 432 13.77 -45.85 -24.12
C LYS A 432 13.03 -44.96 -23.11
N ILE A 433 13.42 -45.03 -21.82
CA ILE A 433 12.80 -44.21 -20.77
C ILE A 433 13.08 -42.73 -20.95
N MET A 434 14.33 -42.33 -21.14
CA MET A 434 14.71 -40.94 -21.34
C MET A 434 14.03 -40.33 -22.58
N GLY A 435 13.98 -41.14 -23.67
CA GLY A 435 13.26 -40.72 -24.88
C GLY A 435 11.73 -40.60 -24.66
N ALA A 436 11.16 -41.38 -23.75
CA ALA A 436 9.75 -41.28 -23.39
C ALA A 436 9.50 -40.04 -22.50
N GLU A 437 10.32 -39.75 -21.47
CA GLU A 437 10.20 -38.60 -20.59
C GLU A 437 10.34 -37.26 -21.34
N GLU A 438 11.31 -37.17 -22.26
CA GLU A 438 11.47 -35.98 -23.11
C GLU A 438 10.23 -35.78 -24.01
N LYS A 439 9.69 -36.83 -24.61
CA LYS A 439 8.48 -36.75 -25.42
C LYS A 439 7.23 -36.39 -24.61
N ILE A 440 7.10 -36.99 -23.40
CA ILE A 440 6.04 -36.64 -22.45
C ILE A 440 6.05 -35.13 -22.19
N LEU A 441 7.22 -34.60 -21.78
CA LEU A 441 7.35 -33.17 -21.47
C LEU A 441 7.04 -32.29 -22.69
N ALA A 442 7.51 -32.65 -23.87
CA ALA A 442 7.25 -31.92 -25.10
C ALA A 442 5.75 -31.87 -25.45
N ILE A 443 5.03 -32.99 -25.32
CA ILE A 443 3.59 -33.06 -25.56
C ILE A 443 2.84 -32.23 -24.49
N GLU A 444 3.21 -32.38 -23.22
CA GLU A 444 2.59 -31.63 -22.15
C GLU A 444 2.78 -30.12 -22.30
N VAL A 445 3.98 -29.66 -22.66
CA VAL A 445 4.26 -28.24 -22.92
C VAL A 445 3.44 -27.74 -24.11
N ARG A 446 3.33 -28.53 -25.19
CA ARG A 446 2.51 -28.16 -26.37
C ARG A 446 1.03 -27.97 -25.96
N ILE A 447 0.44 -28.93 -25.24
CA ILE A 447 -0.96 -28.86 -24.79
C ILE A 447 -1.15 -27.67 -23.85
N TYR A 448 -0.20 -27.42 -22.97
CA TYR A 448 -0.24 -26.26 -22.06
C TYR A 448 -0.15 -24.95 -22.82
N ASP A 449 0.72 -24.83 -23.83
CA ASP A 449 0.83 -23.65 -24.67
C ASP A 449 -0.45 -23.38 -25.49
N GLU A 450 -1.12 -24.42 -25.97
CA GLU A 450 -2.44 -24.31 -26.60
C GLU A 450 -3.48 -23.75 -25.63
N LEU A 451 -3.51 -24.26 -24.38
CA LEU A 451 -4.35 -23.73 -23.32
C LEU A 451 -4.04 -22.25 -23.01
N MET A 452 -2.77 -21.87 -22.98
CA MET A 452 -2.37 -20.47 -22.75
C MET A 452 -2.83 -19.55 -23.88
N ASN A 453 -2.75 -20.00 -25.12
CA ASN A 453 -3.25 -19.22 -26.26
C ASN A 453 -4.77 -19.00 -26.19
N ASP A 454 -5.54 -20.00 -25.77
CA ASP A 454 -6.99 -19.83 -25.54
C ASP A 454 -7.30 -18.88 -24.37
N LEU A 455 -6.52 -18.98 -23.27
CA LEU A 455 -6.65 -18.09 -22.13
C LEU A 455 -6.45 -16.61 -22.47
N GLN A 456 -5.58 -16.31 -23.44
CA GLN A 456 -5.35 -14.94 -23.90
C GLN A 456 -6.64 -14.26 -24.43
N LEU A 457 -7.57 -15.03 -24.98
CA LEU A 457 -8.85 -14.50 -25.48
C LEU A 457 -9.76 -13.99 -24.34
N TYR A 458 -9.51 -14.43 -23.12
CA TYR A 458 -10.31 -14.08 -21.92
C TYR A 458 -9.71 -12.94 -21.08
N ILE A 459 -8.58 -12.33 -21.49
CA ILE A 459 -7.92 -11.28 -20.70
C ILE A 459 -8.87 -10.12 -20.39
N ALA A 460 -9.61 -9.60 -21.36
CA ALA A 460 -10.54 -8.49 -21.13
C ALA A 460 -11.66 -8.85 -20.14
N PRO A 461 -12.38 -9.98 -20.27
CA PRO A 461 -13.32 -10.43 -19.23
C PRO A 461 -12.67 -10.61 -17.85
N LEU A 462 -11.44 -11.13 -17.77
CA LEU A 462 -10.72 -11.32 -16.49
C LEU A 462 -10.43 -9.99 -15.79
N GLN A 463 -10.03 -8.96 -16.56
CA GLN A 463 -9.81 -7.62 -16.01
C GLN A 463 -11.09 -6.96 -15.52
N VAL A 464 -12.21 -7.11 -16.27
CA VAL A 464 -13.52 -6.65 -15.80
C VAL A 464 -13.90 -7.35 -14.49
N ASN A 465 -13.73 -8.68 -14.43
CA ASN A 465 -13.99 -9.44 -13.21
C ASN A 465 -13.15 -8.93 -12.04
N GLY A 466 -11.85 -8.72 -12.24
CA GLY A 466 -10.94 -8.19 -11.20
C GLY A 466 -11.43 -6.86 -10.63
N ASN A 467 -11.77 -5.91 -11.49
CA ASN A 467 -12.28 -4.59 -11.08
C ASN A 467 -13.62 -4.68 -10.33
N VAL A 468 -14.55 -5.50 -10.81
CA VAL A 468 -15.85 -5.72 -10.14
C VAL A 468 -15.66 -6.39 -8.79
N LEU A 469 -14.82 -7.43 -8.70
CA LEU A 469 -14.53 -8.13 -7.44
C LEU A 469 -13.85 -7.21 -6.43
N ALA A 470 -12.89 -6.37 -6.86
CA ALA A 470 -12.27 -5.36 -6.03
C ALA A 470 -13.30 -4.35 -5.49
N THR A 471 -14.25 -3.92 -6.34
CA THR A 471 -15.33 -3.01 -5.94
C THR A 471 -16.24 -3.64 -4.90
N LEU A 472 -16.64 -4.88 -5.10
CA LEU A 472 -17.48 -5.63 -4.15
C LEU A 472 -16.75 -5.87 -2.82
N ASP A 473 -15.45 -6.14 -2.86
CA ASP A 473 -14.61 -6.30 -1.66
C ASP A 473 -14.54 -5.00 -0.86
N CYS A 474 -14.33 -3.85 -1.51
CA CYS A 474 -14.36 -2.53 -0.86
C CYS A 474 -15.72 -2.23 -0.21
N LEU A 475 -16.82 -2.50 -0.90
CA LEU A 475 -18.17 -2.29 -0.34
C LEU A 475 -18.46 -3.23 0.84
N GLY A 476 -18.03 -4.50 0.75
CA GLY A 476 -18.09 -5.47 1.84
C GLY A 476 -17.25 -5.04 3.04
N CYS A 477 -16.04 -4.56 2.78
CA CYS A 477 -15.13 -4.01 3.79
C CYS A 477 -15.75 -2.82 4.53
N PHE A 478 -16.39 -1.87 3.82
CA PHE A 478 -17.07 -0.74 4.45
C PHE A 478 -18.25 -1.19 5.32
N ALA A 479 -19.00 -2.20 4.88
CA ALA A 479 -20.09 -2.76 5.68
C ALA A 479 -19.60 -3.46 6.95
N GLU A 480 -18.52 -4.25 6.88
CA GLU A 480 -17.91 -4.88 8.05
C GLU A 480 -17.35 -3.82 9.03
N ASN A 481 -16.64 -2.80 8.52
CA ASN A 481 -16.14 -1.70 9.33
C ASN A 481 -17.27 -0.95 10.05
N ALA A 482 -18.37 -0.68 9.34
CA ALA A 482 -19.52 0.02 9.91
C ALA A 482 -20.15 -0.76 11.08
N LEU A 483 -20.29 -2.07 10.96
CA LEU A 483 -20.80 -2.92 12.02
C LEU A 483 -19.85 -3.06 13.19
N GLN A 484 -18.58 -3.30 12.90
CA GLN A 484 -17.57 -3.54 13.92
C GLN A 484 -17.28 -2.30 14.76
N TYR A 485 -17.31 -1.10 14.13
CA TYR A 485 -16.89 0.15 14.77
C TYR A 485 -18.04 1.14 14.99
N GLN A 486 -19.29 0.69 14.78
CA GLN A 486 -20.48 1.51 14.97
C GLN A 486 -20.39 2.81 14.17
N TYR A 487 -20.08 2.69 12.87
CA TYR A 487 -20.15 3.82 11.94
C TYR A 487 -21.56 3.94 11.40
N HIS A 488 -21.98 5.17 11.12
CA HIS A 488 -23.33 5.48 10.67
C HIS A 488 -23.33 6.03 9.25
N LEU A 489 -24.48 5.92 8.58
CA LEU A 489 -24.71 6.41 7.23
C LEU A 489 -24.59 7.95 7.20
N PRO A 490 -23.62 8.54 6.45
CA PRO A 490 -23.58 9.97 6.23
C PRO A 490 -24.61 10.38 5.18
N GLN A 491 -25.15 11.58 5.32
CA GLN A 491 -25.97 12.23 4.31
C GLN A 491 -25.11 13.20 3.51
N VAL A 492 -24.81 12.88 2.25
CA VAL A 492 -24.02 13.74 1.36
C VAL A 492 -24.97 14.57 0.50
N HIS A 493 -24.75 15.90 0.43
CA HIS A 493 -25.66 16.83 -0.21
C HIS A 493 -24.97 17.95 -1.00
N ALA A 494 -25.69 18.57 -1.93
CA ALA A 494 -25.18 19.64 -2.78
C ALA A 494 -25.07 21.01 -2.08
N GLY A 495 -25.61 21.18 -0.87
CA GLY A 495 -25.52 22.40 -0.08
C GLY A 495 -24.11 22.69 0.42
N PHE A 496 -23.96 23.57 1.43
CA PHE A 496 -22.68 24.02 1.95
C PHE A 496 -22.47 23.69 3.44
N GLU A 497 -23.52 23.28 4.13
CA GLU A 497 -23.48 23.05 5.57
C GLU A 497 -22.80 21.73 5.92
N LEU A 498 -21.89 21.74 6.88
CA LEU A 498 -21.25 20.57 7.47
C LEU A 498 -21.73 20.44 8.92
N ILE A 499 -22.42 19.32 9.24
CA ILE A 499 -22.85 19.02 10.61
C ILE A 499 -22.35 17.60 10.95
N LEU A 500 -21.61 17.51 12.04
CA LEU A 500 -21.16 16.27 12.63
C LEU A 500 -21.64 16.24 14.09
N GLU A 501 -22.44 15.25 14.47
CA GLU A 501 -22.89 15.03 15.84
C GLU A 501 -22.23 13.79 16.41
N GLU A 502 -21.70 13.90 17.63
CA GLU A 502 -20.99 12.82 18.32
C GLU A 502 -19.92 12.16 17.45
N SER A 503 -19.14 12.99 16.76
CA SER A 503 -18.10 12.53 15.83
C SER A 503 -16.85 12.08 16.59
N ARG A 504 -16.19 11.03 16.07
CA ARG A 504 -15.01 10.40 16.68
C ARG A 504 -13.89 10.33 15.65
N HIS A 505 -12.64 10.29 16.11
CA HIS A 505 -11.49 10.18 15.20
C HIS A 505 -11.25 8.73 14.77
N PRO A 506 -11.40 8.37 13.49
CA PRO A 506 -11.40 6.96 13.04
C PRO A 506 -10.10 6.22 13.35
N VAL A 507 -8.97 6.93 13.41
CA VAL A 507 -7.67 6.31 13.70
C VAL A 507 -7.42 6.27 15.21
N ILE A 508 -7.52 7.40 15.91
CA ILE A 508 -7.18 7.47 17.34
C ILE A 508 -8.05 6.53 18.17
N GLU A 509 -9.37 6.47 17.90
CA GLU A 509 -10.26 5.59 18.67
C GLU A 509 -9.87 4.10 18.62
N ARG A 510 -9.14 3.69 17.57
CA ARG A 510 -8.71 2.30 17.38
C ARG A 510 -7.46 1.92 18.16
N PHE A 511 -6.68 2.91 18.56
CA PHE A 511 -5.38 2.72 19.22
C PHE A 511 -5.38 3.24 20.66
N LEU A 512 -6.56 3.57 21.21
CA LEU A 512 -6.69 3.88 22.63
C LEU A 512 -6.42 2.63 23.48
N PRO A 513 -5.82 2.81 24.67
CA PRO A 513 -5.64 1.72 25.62
C PRO A 513 -6.97 1.03 25.97
N PRO A 514 -6.96 -0.27 26.30
CA PRO A 514 -8.16 -0.97 26.72
C PRO A 514 -8.85 -0.27 27.91
N GLY A 515 -10.15 0.02 27.76
CA GLY A 515 -10.93 0.71 28.77
C GLY A 515 -11.02 2.24 28.62
N GLU A 516 -10.23 2.83 27.72
CA GLU A 516 -10.40 4.24 27.35
C GLU A 516 -11.34 4.39 26.16
N MET A 517 -12.24 5.37 26.21
CA MET A 517 -13.14 5.71 25.11
C MET A 517 -12.77 7.06 24.53
N TYR A 518 -12.91 7.19 23.20
CA TYR A 518 -12.75 8.47 22.54
C TYR A 518 -13.90 9.43 22.90
N VAL A 519 -13.58 10.65 23.26
CA VAL A 519 -14.58 11.68 23.58
C VAL A 519 -15.15 12.26 22.30
N ALA A 520 -16.38 11.92 21.98
CA ALA A 520 -17.07 12.38 20.80
C ALA A 520 -17.38 13.88 20.85
N ASN A 521 -17.30 14.57 19.71
CA ASN A 521 -17.50 16.01 19.59
C ASN A 521 -18.45 16.38 18.44
N ASP A 522 -19.15 17.53 18.64
CA ASP A 522 -20.06 18.07 17.65
C ASP A 522 -19.38 19.22 16.89
N ILE A 523 -19.55 19.27 15.59
CA ILE A 523 -19.01 20.33 14.72
C ILE A 523 -20.09 20.79 13.76
N GLN A 524 -20.26 22.10 13.66
CA GLN A 524 -21.16 22.72 12.69
C GLN A 524 -20.44 23.87 12.00
N LEU A 525 -20.31 23.78 10.67
CA LEU A 525 -19.76 24.80 9.81
C LEU A 525 -20.77 25.16 8.71
N ASN A 526 -21.04 26.45 8.58
CA ASN A 526 -21.97 26.99 7.59
C ASN A 526 -21.42 28.33 7.08
N PRO A 527 -21.20 28.54 5.76
CA PRO A 527 -20.65 29.79 5.22
C PRO A 527 -21.44 31.06 5.57
N SER A 528 -22.75 30.92 5.86
CA SER A 528 -23.59 32.05 6.19
C SER A 528 -23.61 32.45 7.68
N GLN A 529 -23.31 31.49 8.58
CA GLN A 529 -23.38 31.71 10.04
C GLN A 529 -22.06 31.44 10.73
N THR A 530 -21.55 30.21 10.61
CA THR A 530 -20.33 29.75 11.25
C THR A 530 -19.35 29.27 10.17
N GLN A 531 -18.73 30.21 9.48
CA GLN A 531 -17.78 29.90 8.42
C GLN A 531 -16.44 29.43 8.99
N ILE A 532 -15.97 30.11 10.04
CA ILE A 532 -14.68 29.87 10.68
C ILE A 532 -14.89 29.60 12.17
N ILE A 533 -14.34 28.48 12.64
CA ILE A 533 -14.23 28.18 14.06
C ILE A 533 -12.77 28.39 14.47
N ILE A 534 -12.53 29.33 15.37
CA ILE A 534 -11.24 29.50 16.04
C ILE A 534 -11.26 28.57 17.26
N LEU A 535 -10.30 27.64 17.29
CA LEU A 535 -10.20 26.62 18.31
C LEU A 535 -9.02 26.89 19.24
N THR A 536 -9.29 27.31 20.47
CA THR A 536 -8.28 27.58 21.49
C THR A 536 -8.21 26.46 22.52
N GLY A 537 -7.14 26.43 23.29
CA GLY A 537 -6.96 25.45 24.37
C GLY A 537 -5.50 25.00 24.50
N PRO A 538 -5.16 24.26 25.58
CA PRO A 538 -3.81 23.81 25.85
C PRO A 538 -3.29 22.84 24.79
N ASN A 539 -1.97 22.71 24.71
CA ASN A 539 -1.36 21.62 23.94
C ASN A 539 -1.75 20.27 24.58
N MET A 540 -1.85 19.23 23.79
CA MET A 540 -2.34 17.90 24.20
C MET A 540 -3.85 17.81 24.48
N SER A 541 -4.62 18.91 24.39
CA SER A 541 -6.06 18.86 24.60
C SER A 541 -6.85 18.14 23.51
N GLY A 542 -6.26 17.96 22.32
CA GLY A 542 -6.90 17.28 21.20
C GLY A 542 -7.37 18.21 20.06
N LYS A 543 -6.91 19.47 19.98
CA LYS A 543 -7.23 20.40 18.91
C LYS A 543 -6.94 19.83 17.53
N SER A 544 -5.68 19.43 17.27
CA SER A 544 -5.22 18.84 16.02
C SER A 544 -5.97 17.55 15.65
N ALA A 545 -6.31 16.73 16.67
CA ALA A 545 -7.12 15.52 16.48
C ALA A 545 -8.53 15.86 15.98
N LEU A 546 -9.16 16.90 16.50
CA LEU A 546 -10.48 17.36 16.09
C LEU A 546 -10.48 17.90 14.64
N LEU A 547 -9.46 18.66 14.25
CA LEU A 547 -9.28 19.11 12.88
C LEU A 547 -9.18 17.91 11.92
N ARG A 548 -8.24 17.00 12.19
CA ARG A 548 -8.03 15.81 11.37
C ARG A 548 -9.29 14.94 11.31
N GLN A 549 -9.98 14.72 12.41
CA GLN A 549 -11.24 13.99 12.51
C GLN A 549 -12.27 14.52 11.51
N THR A 550 -12.46 15.82 11.44
CA THR A 550 -13.42 16.48 10.53
C THR A 550 -13.09 16.19 9.07
N ALA A 551 -11.81 16.31 8.70
CA ALA A 551 -11.36 16.01 7.34
C ALA A 551 -11.52 14.52 7.01
N LEU A 552 -11.10 13.62 7.91
CA LEU A 552 -11.17 12.18 7.70
C LEU A 552 -12.61 11.68 7.54
N ILE A 553 -13.54 12.20 8.34
CA ILE A 553 -14.97 11.91 8.21
C ILE A 553 -15.52 12.39 6.86
N THR A 554 -15.16 13.60 6.44
CA THR A 554 -15.54 14.15 5.13
C THR A 554 -14.98 13.27 4.00
N LEU A 555 -13.70 12.88 4.09
CA LEU A 555 -13.04 12.00 3.14
C LEU A 555 -13.75 10.63 3.04
N MET A 556 -14.03 9.97 4.18
CA MET A 556 -14.72 8.68 4.24
C MET A 556 -16.10 8.75 3.58
N ALA A 557 -16.86 9.82 3.81
CA ALA A 557 -18.15 10.02 3.14
C ALA A 557 -18.01 10.13 1.62
N HIS A 558 -17.01 10.86 1.13
CA HIS A 558 -16.70 10.97 -0.30
C HIS A 558 -16.18 9.66 -0.92
N MET A 559 -15.66 8.72 -0.12
CA MET A 559 -15.33 7.36 -0.56
C MET A 559 -16.58 6.49 -0.73
N GLY A 560 -17.71 6.88 -0.16
CA GLY A 560 -18.93 6.07 -0.05
C GLY A 560 -18.91 5.14 1.15
N SER A 561 -18.13 5.45 2.19
CA SER A 561 -18.07 4.71 3.45
C SER A 561 -18.99 5.32 4.50
N PHE A 562 -19.47 4.49 5.43
CA PHE A 562 -20.06 4.95 6.68
C PHE A 562 -18.98 5.61 7.55
N VAL A 563 -19.40 6.49 8.47
CA VAL A 563 -18.51 7.40 9.21
C VAL A 563 -18.67 7.27 10.73
N PRO A 564 -17.61 7.53 11.51
CA PRO A 564 -17.64 7.50 12.98
C PRO A 564 -18.31 8.76 13.57
N ALA A 565 -19.61 8.95 13.28
CA ALA A 565 -20.42 10.02 13.83
C ALA A 565 -21.86 9.53 13.98
N ARG A 566 -22.58 9.92 15.05
CA ARG A 566 -23.98 9.54 15.21
C ARG A 566 -24.85 10.11 14.07
N LYS A 567 -24.57 11.36 13.69
CA LYS A 567 -25.17 12.00 12.52
C LYS A 567 -24.08 12.77 11.77
N ALA A 568 -24.07 12.64 10.45
CA ALA A 568 -23.16 13.33 9.57
C ALA A 568 -23.94 13.86 8.35
N PHE A 569 -24.03 15.19 8.25
CA PHE A 569 -24.58 15.92 7.12
C PHE A 569 -23.44 16.65 6.44
N ILE A 570 -23.00 16.14 5.29
CA ILE A 570 -21.71 16.49 4.68
C ILE A 570 -21.93 17.08 3.29
N PRO A 571 -21.49 18.33 3.05
CA PRO A 571 -21.61 18.94 1.74
C PRO A 571 -20.63 18.31 0.75
N LEU A 572 -20.98 18.28 -0.52
CA LEU A 572 -20.01 18.00 -1.58
C LEU A 572 -18.84 18.95 -1.45
N THR A 573 -17.70 18.38 -1.08
CA THR A 573 -16.45 19.10 -0.88
C THR A 573 -15.57 18.89 -2.10
N ASP A 574 -15.00 19.94 -2.66
CA ASP A 574 -14.11 19.84 -3.82
C ASP A 574 -12.64 19.77 -3.43
N LYS A 575 -12.28 20.39 -2.29
CA LYS A 575 -10.89 20.43 -1.81
C LYS A 575 -10.86 20.32 -0.28
N ILE A 576 -9.93 19.54 0.22
CA ILE A 576 -9.52 19.52 1.62
C ILE A 576 -8.08 20.01 1.68
N PHE A 577 -7.84 21.03 2.49
CA PHE A 577 -6.52 21.55 2.77
C PHE A 577 -6.21 21.43 4.24
N THR A 578 -5.00 20.98 4.56
CA THR A 578 -4.56 20.90 5.94
C THR A 578 -3.16 21.45 6.10
N ARG A 579 -3.00 22.30 7.11
CA ARG A 579 -1.72 22.69 7.65
C ARG A 579 -1.72 22.32 9.14
N VAL A 580 -1.23 21.12 9.46
CA VAL A 580 -1.26 20.53 10.79
C VAL A 580 0.12 19.98 11.12
N GLY A 581 0.73 20.43 12.23
CA GLY A 581 2.02 19.97 12.71
C GLY A 581 3.23 20.64 12.06
N ALA A 582 4.39 20.57 12.70
CA ALA A 582 5.66 21.02 12.14
C ALA A 582 6.25 19.89 11.29
N SER A 583 6.44 20.12 9.99
CA SER A 583 7.22 19.21 9.14
C SER A 583 8.64 19.75 9.01
N ASP A 584 9.57 19.14 9.70
CA ASP A 584 10.98 19.43 9.51
C ASP A 584 11.48 18.80 8.20
N ASN A 585 11.60 19.60 7.17
CA ASN A 585 12.28 19.20 5.94
C ASN A 585 13.77 19.52 6.02
N LEU A 586 14.48 18.77 6.86
CA LEU A 586 15.93 18.94 7.08
C LEU A 586 16.76 18.75 5.80
N SER A 587 16.22 18.06 4.81
CA SER A 587 16.94 17.77 3.56
C SER A 587 16.93 18.91 2.54
N GLY A 588 16.01 19.89 2.65
CA GLY A 588 15.86 20.99 1.69
C GLY A 588 16.58 22.28 2.08
N GLY A 589 17.12 22.38 3.30
CA GLY A 589 17.80 23.62 3.78
C GLY A 589 16.86 24.82 3.98
N GLU A 590 15.54 24.64 3.82
CA GLU A 590 14.54 25.68 4.08
C GLU A 590 14.25 25.77 5.57
N SER A 591 13.99 27.01 6.08
CA SER A 591 13.55 27.15 7.45
C SER A 591 12.12 26.57 7.62
N THR A 592 11.83 26.01 8.80
CA THR A 592 10.50 25.47 9.14
C THR A 592 9.40 26.50 8.91
N PHE A 593 9.68 27.77 9.16
CA PHE A 593 8.75 28.87 8.91
C PHE A 593 8.50 29.11 7.41
N MET A 594 9.54 29.02 6.56
CA MET A 594 9.38 29.16 5.11
C MET A 594 8.54 28.02 4.51
N VAL A 595 8.76 26.78 4.98
CA VAL A 595 7.92 25.63 4.60
C VAL A 595 6.47 25.88 5.00
N GLU A 596 6.23 26.37 6.23
CA GLU A 596 4.89 26.73 6.71
C GLU A 596 4.23 27.79 5.83
N MET A 597 4.95 28.84 5.45
CA MET A 597 4.42 29.89 4.60
C MET A 597 4.14 29.42 3.16
N ASN A 598 4.98 28.53 2.61
CA ASN A 598 4.76 27.95 1.30
C ASN A 598 3.50 27.07 1.27
N GLU A 599 3.32 26.20 2.28
CA GLU A 599 2.11 25.38 2.44
C GLU A 599 0.86 26.27 2.58
N THR A 600 0.95 27.29 3.41
CA THR A 600 -0.14 28.24 3.65
C THR A 600 -0.50 29.05 2.41
N ALA A 601 0.50 29.51 1.66
CA ALA A 601 0.29 30.24 0.40
C ALA A 601 -0.39 29.35 -0.65
N SER A 602 0.02 28.08 -0.74
CA SER A 602 -0.64 27.11 -1.62
C SER A 602 -2.12 26.95 -1.27
N ILE A 603 -2.46 26.88 0.01
CA ILE A 603 -3.84 26.79 0.47
C ILE A 603 -4.63 28.05 0.05
N ILE A 604 -4.16 29.22 0.46
CA ILE A 604 -4.86 30.49 0.27
C ILE A 604 -5.12 30.80 -1.21
N ASN A 605 -4.17 30.47 -2.08
CA ASN A 605 -4.31 30.70 -3.52
C ASN A 605 -5.23 29.70 -4.23
N ASN A 606 -5.59 28.59 -3.59
CA ASN A 606 -6.37 27.52 -4.20
C ASN A 606 -7.74 27.27 -3.56
N ILE A 607 -8.18 28.10 -2.62
CA ILE A 607 -9.48 27.96 -1.96
C ILE A 607 -10.65 28.11 -2.94
N SER A 608 -11.76 27.43 -2.64
CA SER A 608 -13.04 27.54 -3.33
C SER A 608 -14.19 27.64 -2.33
N ASN A 609 -15.41 27.89 -2.79
CA ASN A 609 -16.59 27.93 -1.95
C ASN A 609 -17.00 26.56 -1.36
N ARG A 610 -16.41 25.47 -1.84
CA ARG A 610 -16.63 24.13 -1.33
C ARG A 610 -15.43 23.55 -0.57
N SER A 611 -14.39 24.35 -0.39
CA SER A 611 -13.19 23.91 0.33
C SER A 611 -13.46 23.75 1.83
N LEU A 612 -12.81 22.74 2.40
CA LEU A 612 -12.63 22.55 3.84
C LEU A 612 -11.16 22.83 4.16
N VAL A 613 -10.92 23.84 5.00
CA VAL A 613 -9.57 24.31 5.36
C VAL A 613 -9.31 24.07 6.84
N LEU A 614 -8.20 23.44 7.15
CA LEU A 614 -7.79 23.05 8.50
C LEU A 614 -6.41 23.63 8.79
N LEU A 615 -6.34 24.61 9.66
CA LEU A 615 -5.12 25.31 10.00
C LEU A 615 -4.80 25.11 11.48
N ASP A 616 -3.60 24.67 11.78
CA ASP A 616 -3.16 24.38 13.14
C ASP A 616 -1.85 25.09 13.44
N GLU A 617 -1.89 25.91 14.48
CA GLU A 617 -0.75 26.65 15.04
C GLU A 617 0.06 27.46 14.01
N ILE A 618 -0.63 28.19 13.12
CA ILE A 618 0.02 29.06 12.14
C ILE A 618 0.75 30.22 12.82
N GLY A 619 1.96 30.53 12.32
CA GLY A 619 2.81 31.62 12.80
C GLY A 619 3.73 31.24 13.97
N ARG A 620 3.85 29.95 14.30
CA ARG A 620 4.67 29.46 15.42
C ARG A 620 6.18 29.56 15.18
N GLY A 621 6.58 29.57 13.90
CA GLY A 621 8.01 29.55 13.50
C GLY A 621 8.71 30.93 13.48
N THR A 622 8.05 32.02 13.92
CA THR A 622 8.56 33.38 13.89
C THR A 622 8.35 34.10 15.24
N SER A 623 8.57 35.41 15.31
CA SER A 623 8.29 36.20 16.51
C SER A 623 6.78 36.16 16.85
N THR A 624 6.44 36.25 18.12
CA THR A 624 5.04 36.16 18.58
C THR A 624 4.14 37.18 17.90
N TYR A 625 4.59 38.42 17.77
CA TYR A 625 3.78 39.47 17.15
C TYR A 625 3.61 39.31 15.64
N ASP A 626 4.66 38.85 14.93
CA ASP A 626 4.57 38.52 13.51
C ASP A 626 3.63 37.32 13.31
N GLY A 627 3.74 36.30 14.15
CA GLY A 627 2.89 35.11 14.10
C GLY A 627 1.41 35.45 14.32
N ILE A 628 1.09 36.26 15.35
CA ILE A 628 -0.27 36.75 15.61
C ILE A 628 -0.80 37.58 14.42
N SER A 629 0.03 38.50 13.89
CA SER A 629 -0.36 39.36 12.78
C SER A 629 -0.69 38.56 11.53
N ILE A 630 0.09 37.54 11.20
CA ILE A 630 -0.14 36.67 10.05
C ILE A 630 -1.43 35.84 10.27
N ALA A 631 -1.58 35.21 11.44
CA ALA A 631 -2.74 34.40 11.76
C ALA A 631 -4.04 35.21 11.75
N TRP A 632 -4.01 36.42 12.31
CA TRP A 632 -5.12 37.36 12.31
C TRP A 632 -5.55 37.77 10.90
N SER A 633 -4.60 38.25 10.11
CA SER A 633 -4.84 38.66 8.71
C SER A 633 -5.35 37.49 7.86
N MET A 634 -4.92 36.26 8.13
CA MET A 634 -5.44 35.08 7.43
C MET A 634 -6.91 34.81 7.75
N VAL A 635 -7.31 34.88 9.01
CA VAL A 635 -8.73 34.67 9.38
C VAL A 635 -9.60 35.76 8.72
N GLU A 636 -9.18 37.03 8.74
CA GLU A 636 -9.89 38.12 8.06
C GLU A 636 -9.97 37.90 6.55
N PHE A 637 -8.85 37.51 5.91
CA PHE A 637 -8.82 37.19 4.48
C PHE A 637 -9.78 36.07 4.11
N LEU A 638 -9.77 34.95 4.86
CA LEU A 638 -10.64 33.82 4.62
C LEU A 638 -12.11 34.15 4.81
N GLN A 639 -12.43 35.04 5.80
CA GLN A 639 -13.78 35.49 6.09
C GLN A 639 -14.29 36.44 5.01
N GLN A 640 -13.42 37.34 4.51
CA GLN A 640 -13.77 38.32 3.46
C GLN A 640 -13.74 37.75 2.04
N SER A 641 -13.04 36.60 1.84
CA SER A 641 -12.93 35.96 0.54
C SER A 641 -14.31 35.63 -0.05
N ALA A 642 -14.48 35.87 -1.34
CA ALA A 642 -15.67 35.46 -2.08
C ALA A 642 -15.90 33.94 -2.07
N ALA A 643 -14.84 33.17 -1.85
CA ALA A 643 -14.90 31.73 -1.74
C ALA A 643 -15.55 31.24 -0.42
N GLN A 644 -15.49 32.01 0.65
CA GLN A 644 -16.05 31.70 1.98
C GLN A 644 -15.82 30.23 2.39
N PRO A 645 -14.56 29.74 2.40
CA PRO A 645 -14.29 28.32 2.69
C PRO A 645 -14.66 27.99 4.14
N LYS A 646 -15.17 26.79 4.38
CA LYS A 646 -15.36 26.26 5.75
C LYS A 646 -14.01 26.05 6.39
N THR A 647 -13.77 26.67 7.55
CA THR A 647 -12.44 26.69 8.16
C THR A 647 -12.48 26.31 9.64
N LEU A 648 -11.60 25.40 10.05
CA LEU A 648 -11.22 25.17 11.44
C LEU A 648 -9.80 25.69 11.66
N PHE A 649 -9.66 26.63 12.58
CA PHE A 649 -8.40 27.32 12.86
C PHE A 649 -7.98 27.07 14.31
N ALA A 650 -7.11 26.10 14.56
CA ALA A 650 -6.58 25.86 15.88
C ALA A 650 -5.37 26.75 16.16
N THR A 651 -5.35 27.39 17.32
CA THR A 651 -4.28 28.30 17.71
C THR A 651 -4.06 28.31 19.23
N HIS A 652 -2.90 28.76 19.63
CA HIS A 652 -2.57 29.09 21.01
C HIS A 652 -2.55 30.61 21.26
N TYR A 653 -2.80 31.42 20.22
CA TYR A 653 -2.92 32.86 20.33
C TYR A 653 -4.33 33.21 20.80
N HIS A 654 -4.42 33.65 22.08
CA HIS A 654 -5.71 34.05 22.69
C HIS A 654 -6.25 35.36 22.12
N GLU A 655 -5.37 36.19 21.56
CA GLU A 655 -5.70 37.44 20.91
C GLU A 655 -6.67 37.27 19.75
N LEU A 656 -6.60 36.13 19.05
CA LEU A 656 -7.52 35.85 17.95
C LEU A 656 -8.98 35.67 18.41
N ASN A 657 -9.24 35.51 19.71
CA ASN A 657 -10.60 35.45 20.23
C ASN A 657 -11.37 36.75 19.99
N GLU A 658 -10.68 37.89 19.87
CA GLU A 658 -11.30 39.21 19.58
C GLU A 658 -11.94 39.25 18.17
N LEU A 659 -11.54 38.37 17.24
CA LEU A 659 -12.10 38.31 15.91
C LEU A 659 -13.60 37.97 15.89
N GLU A 660 -14.12 37.27 16.90
CA GLU A 660 -15.55 36.99 17.04
C GLU A 660 -16.38 38.26 17.17
N HIS A 661 -15.80 39.35 17.73
CA HIS A 661 -16.48 40.62 17.88
C HIS A 661 -16.44 41.48 16.59
N SER A 662 -15.42 41.30 15.76
CA SER A 662 -15.21 42.04 14.52
C SER A 662 -15.70 41.36 13.26
N CYS A 663 -15.87 40.05 13.29
CA CYS A 663 -16.18 39.17 12.14
C CYS A 663 -17.42 38.34 12.43
N GLU A 664 -18.55 38.62 11.82
CA GLU A 664 -19.87 37.99 12.10
C GLU A 664 -19.91 36.45 11.90
N ARG A 665 -19.06 35.91 11.02
CA ARG A 665 -19.04 34.47 10.69
C ARG A 665 -17.87 33.72 11.34
N VAL A 666 -17.19 34.35 12.28
CA VAL A 666 -16.09 33.76 13.05
C VAL A 666 -16.59 33.47 14.47
N HIS A 667 -16.43 32.25 14.95
CA HIS A 667 -16.84 31.87 16.29
C HIS A 667 -15.72 31.18 17.04
N ASN A 668 -15.61 31.51 18.32
CA ASN A 668 -14.62 30.94 19.22
C ASN A 668 -15.15 29.65 19.87
N TYR A 669 -14.29 28.65 19.90
CA TYR A 669 -14.51 27.43 20.65
C TYR A 669 -13.23 27.06 21.41
N HIS A 670 -13.37 26.28 22.45
CA HIS A 670 -12.24 25.76 23.20
C HIS A 670 -12.46 24.29 23.58
N ILE A 671 -11.35 23.58 23.79
CA ILE A 671 -11.39 22.22 24.34
C ILE A 671 -11.45 22.31 25.86
N THR A 672 -12.49 21.71 26.46
CA THR A 672 -12.73 21.78 27.91
C THR A 672 -11.69 20.97 28.69
N HIS A 673 -11.36 21.49 29.86
CA HIS A 673 -10.50 20.87 30.84
C HIS A 673 -11.09 21.11 32.24
N LYS A 674 -10.64 20.36 33.21
CA LYS A 674 -11.02 20.52 34.63
C LYS A 674 -9.76 20.58 35.46
N GLU A 675 -9.64 21.62 36.26
CA GLU A 675 -8.58 21.72 37.25
C GLU A 675 -9.02 21.01 38.54
N VAL A 676 -8.23 20.07 39.01
CA VAL A 676 -8.44 19.36 40.29
C VAL A 676 -7.17 19.48 41.13
N GLY A 677 -7.14 20.44 42.02
CA GLY A 677 -5.94 20.78 42.79
C GLY A 677 -4.83 21.28 41.85
N ASN A 678 -3.70 20.59 41.83
CA ASN A 678 -2.55 20.91 40.98
C ASN A 678 -2.51 20.14 39.65
N LYS A 679 -3.56 19.38 39.31
CA LYS A 679 -3.64 18.56 38.10
C LYS A 679 -4.69 19.11 37.13
N ILE A 680 -4.39 19.12 35.85
CA ILE A 680 -5.34 19.40 34.80
C ILE A 680 -5.80 18.07 34.20
N ILE A 681 -7.12 17.89 34.15
CA ILE A 681 -7.77 16.76 33.50
C ILE A 681 -8.37 17.30 32.19
N PHE A 682 -7.89 16.83 31.07
CA PHE A 682 -8.43 17.18 29.76
C PHE A 682 -9.72 16.41 29.53
N LEU A 683 -10.85 17.12 29.51
CA LEU A 683 -12.16 16.51 29.23
C LEU A 683 -12.35 16.24 27.74
N ARG A 684 -11.53 16.87 26.89
CA ARG A 684 -11.50 16.70 25.42
C ARG A 684 -12.86 16.99 24.74
N LYS A 685 -13.75 17.71 25.41
CA LYS A 685 -15.05 18.11 24.85
C LYS A 685 -14.98 19.54 24.33
N LEU A 686 -15.53 19.76 23.13
CA LEU A 686 -15.63 21.09 22.51
C LEU A 686 -16.73 21.90 23.17
N ALA A 687 -16.44 23.17 23.48
CA ALA A 687 -17.40 24.11 24.03
C ALA A 687 -17.26 25.48 23.35
N LYS A 688 -18.36 26.24 23.27
CA LYS A 688 -18.36 27.62 22.72
C LYS A 688 -17.59 28.57 23.64
N GLY A 689 -17.01 29.59 23.04
CA GLY A 689 -16.20 30.63 23.66
C GLY A 689 -14.71 30.32 23.63
N GLY A 690 -13.89 31.36 23.77
CA GLY A 690 -12.43 31.25 23.78
C GLY A 690 -11.89 30.83 25.15
N SER A 691 -10.71 30.19 25.19
CA SER A 691 -9.92 29.99 26.40
C SER A 691 -9.04 31.22 26.65
N THR A 692 -9.02 31.71 27.86
CA THR A 692 -8.25 32.91 28.26
C THR A 692 -6.93 32.56 28.95
N HIS A 693 -6.64 31.29 29.23
CA HIS A 693 -5.50 30.89 30.01
C HIS A 693 -4.51 30.03 29.19
N SER A 694 -3.23 30.32 29.37
CA SER A 694 -2.13 29.51 28.84
C SER A 694 -1.78 28.37 29.80
N PHE A 695 -1.68 27.14 29.31
CA PHE A 695 -1.40 25.96 30.13
C PHE A 695 0.00 25.37 29.90
N GLY A 696 0.89 26.10 29.22
CA GLY A 696 2.23 25.60 28.89
C GLY A 696 3.04 25.20 30.13
N ILE A 697 2.98 25.98 31.20
CA ILE A 697 3.70 25.69 32.47
C ILE A 697 3.11 24.45 33.14
N HIS A 698 1.81 24.22 33.06
CA HIS A 698 1.18 23.01 33.58
C HIS A 698 1.62 21.75 32.82
N VAL A 699 1.73 21.83 31.49
CA VAL A 699 2.26 20.73 30.66
C VAL A 699 3.74 20.47 31.00
N ALA A 700 4.55 21.51 31.18
CA ALA A 700 5.93 21.38 31.63
C ALA A 700 6.05 20.65 32.99
N ARG A 701 5.14 20.92 33.92
CA ARG A 701 5.05 20.22 35.19
C ARG A 701 4.68 18.73 35.00
N MET A 702 3.73 18.44 34.14
CA MET A 702 3.35 17.06 33.83
C MET A 702 4.47 16.28 33.16
N ALA A 703 5.30 16.95 32.37
CA ALA A 703 6.49 16.39 31.73
C ALA A 703 7.66 16.13 32.74
N GLY A 704 7.47 16.46 34.05
CA GLY A 704 8.47 16.20 35.07
C GLY A 704 9.55 17.27 35.20
N MET A 705 9.35 18.49 34.71
CA MET A 705 10.30 19.57 34.90
C MET A 705 10.50 19.91 36.39
N PRO A 706 11.71 20.32 36.83
CA PRO A 706 12.00 20.61 38.23
C PRO A 706 11.02 21.62 38.85
N PRO A 707 10.50 21.37 40.07
CA PRO A 707 9.53 22.25 40.70
C PRO A 707 9.98 23.71 40.88
N ALA A 708 11.28 23.95 41.09
CA ALA A 708 11.85 25.29 41.20
C ALA A 708 11.76 26.07 39.86
N LEU A 709 11.98 25.39 38.72
CA LEU A 709 11.82 25.98 37.39
C LEU A 709 10.36 26.34 37.12
N ILE A 710 9.44 25.44 37.45
CA ILE A 710 7.99 25.66 37.33
C ILE A 710 7.50 26.83 38.18
N ALA A 711 7.95 26.93 39.45
CA ALA A 711 7.62 28.04 40.32
C ALA A 711 8.10 29.38 39.74
N ARG A 712 9.35 29.42 39.24
CA ARG A 712 9.90 30.63 38.62
C ARG A 712 9.17 30.98 37.31
N ALA A 713 8.83 29.99 36.50
CA ALA A 713 8.06 30.21 35.27
C ALA A 713 6.68 30.85 35.55
N ASN A 714 5.97 30.41 36.60
CA ASN A 714 4.71 31.03 37.00
C ASN A 714 4.90 32.49 37.47
N GLU A 715 5.95 32.79 38.28
CA GLU A 715 6.27 34.18 38.67
C GLU A 715 6.50 35.08 37.45
N ILE A 716 7.26 34.59 36.46
CA ILE A 716 7.54 35.33 35.21
C ILE A 716 6.25 35.52 34.41
N LEU A 717 5.41 34.49 34.29
CA LEU A 717 4.13 34.58 33.59
C LEU A 717 3.25 35.68 34.18
N LEU A 718 3.09 35.68 35.49
CA LEU A 718 2.29 36.74 36.20
C LEU A 718 2.86 38.15 35.93
N LEU A 719 4.19 38.30 35.89
CA LEU A 719 4.83 39.60 35.56
C LEU A 719 4.56 40.04 34.11
N LEU A 720 4.52 39.07 33.18
CA LEU A 720 4.25 39.38 31.76
C LEU A 720 2.78 39.68 31.52
N GLU A 721 1.84 38.95 32.14
CA GLU A 721 0.39 39.18 32.05
C GLU A 721 -0.01 40.53 32.67
N ASN A 722 0.55 40.92 33.84
CA ASN A 722 0.31 42.21 34.46
C ASN A 722 0.85 43.39 33.67
N LYS A 723 1.82 43.20 32.77
CA LYS A 723 2.36 44.24 31.90
C LYS A 723 1.52 44.49 30.66
N GLN A 724 0.73 43.54 30.20
CA GLN A 724 -0.19 43.77 29.08
C GLN A 724 -1.34 44.76 29.46
N GLY A 725 -1.55 45.03 30.74
CA GLY A 725 -2.54 45.97 31.27
C GLY A 725 -2.02 47.39 31.59
N ALA A 726 -0.71 47.66 31.53
CA ALA A 726 -0.12 48.96 31.82
C ALA A 726 0.95 49.30 30.77
N GLY A 727 0.75 50.42 30.08
CA GLY A 727 1.61 50.92 28.98
C GLY A 727 3.10 51.02 29.35
N GLU A 728 3.90 51.10 28.29
CA GLU A 728 5.36 51.07 28.21
C GLU A 728 6.13 51.59 29.42
N GLY A 729 6.83 50.66 30.12
CA GLY A 729 7.82 51.01 31.12
C GLY A 729 8.90 49.94 31.15
N ASP A 730 10.17 50.37 31.19
CA ASP A 730 11.39 49.56 31.08
C ASP A 730 11.40 48.25 31.91
N ILE A 731 11.81 47.16 31.27
CA ILE A 731 11.96 45.81 31.84
C ILE A 731 13.21 45.81 32.68
N LEU A 732 13.13 46.06 33.98
CA LEU A 732 14.15 45.64 34.95
C LEU A 732 13.93 44.19 35.32
N LEU A 733 14.62 43.28 34.59
CA LEU A 733 14.73 41.88 35.02
C LEU A 733 15.43 41.85 36.39
N PRO A 734 14.89 41.08 37.38
CA PRO A 734 15.56 40.87 38.66
C PRO A 734 16.94 40.23 38.39
N THR A 735 18.01 40.92 38.89
CA THR A 735 19.41 40.53 38.70
C THR A 735 19.70 39.09 39.23
N GLN A 736 20.62 38.40 38.56
CA GLN A 736 21.07 37.02 38.87
C GLN A 736 21.48 36.75 40.35
N SER A 737 21.61 37.77 41.19
CA SER A 737 22.01 37.65 42.59
C SER A 737 20.95 37.00 43.50
N SER A 738 19.66 37.01 43.11
CA SER A 738 18.58 36.34 43.88
C SER A 738 18.48 34.84 43.58
N MET A 739 18.81 34.42 42.37
CA MET A 739 18.84 33.02 41.95
C MET A 739 19.90 32.21 42.67
N ALA A 740 21.13 32.77 42.83
CA ALA A 740 22.22 32.09 43.46
C ALA A 740 22.01 31.86 44.96
N LYS A 741 21.18 32.73 45.64
CA LYS A 741 20.82 32.57 47.05
C LYS A 741 19.72 31.50 47.23
N GLN A 742 18.75 31.43 46.37
CA GLN A 742 17.68 30.42 46.43
C GLN A 742 18.17 29.01 46.03
N VAL A 743 19.09 28.90 45.07
CA VAL A 743 19.70 27.62 44.71
C VAL A 743 20.58 27.05 45.82
N LYS A 744 21.21 27.89 46.68
CA LYS A 744 21.97 27.44 47.85
C LYS A 744 21.08 26.96 49.02
N GLN A 745 19.78 27.29 49.04
CA GLN A 745 18.83 26.82 50.07
C GLN A 745 18.09 25.54 49.67
N LEU A 746 18.23 25.07 48.45
CA LEU A 746 17.72 23.78 48.04
C LEU A 746 18.63 22.68 48.60
N ARG A 747 18.22 22.09 49.75
CA ARG A 747 18.72 20.77 50.16
C ARG A 747 18.51 19.81 49.02
N ALA A 748 19.55 19.00 48.71
CA ALA A 748 19.41 17.95 47.71
C ALA A 748 18.08 17.20 47.89
N PRO A 749 17.27 17.07 46.85
CA PRO A 749 16.04 16.31 47.00
C PRO A 749 16.41 14.90 47.40
N GLN A 750 15.82 14.39 48.49
CA GLN A 750 15.75 12.95 48.70
C GLN A 750 15.15 12.38 47.40
N MET A 751 15.91 11.53 46.73
CA MET A 751 15.45 10.83 45.52
C MET A 751 14.16 10.07 45.89
N GLN A 752 13.02 10.60 45.52
CA GLN A 752 11.81 9.79 45.38
C GLN A 752 12.02 8.98 44.12
N LEU A 753 12.47 7.74 44.30
CA LEU A 753 12.49 6.74 43.24
C LEU A 753 11.07 6.65 42.69
N SER A 754 10.87 7.12 41.49
CA SER A 754 9.62 6.90 40.77
C SER A 754 9.53 5.40 40.44
N ILE A 755 8.33 4.87 40.37
CA ILE A 755 8.08 3.47 39.97
C ILE A 755 8.77 3.15 38.61
N PHE A 756 9.02 4.15 37.77
CA PHE A 756 9.77 4.04 36.52
C PHE A 756 11.26 3.79 36.69
N ASP A 757 11.91 4.32 37.74
CA ASP A 757 13.35 4.09 37.97
C ASP A 757 13.65 2.66 38.41
N ALA A 758 12.74 2.03 39.14
CA ALA A 758 12.85 0.62 39.55
C ALA A 758 12.77 -0.31 38.33
N HIS A 759 11.88 -0.03 37.38
CA HIS A 759 11.81 -0.79 36.15
C HIS A 759 13.03 -0.58 35.26
N THR A 760 13.57 0.62 35.19
CA THR A 760 14.77 0.92 34.38
C THR A 760 16.00 0.17 34.88
N GLN A 761 16.23 0.09 36.18
CA GLN A 761 17.32 -0.69 36.76
C GLN A 761 17.19 -2.19 36.50
N THR A 762 15.99 -2.72 36.63
CA THR A 762 15.71 -4.14 36.33
C THR A 762 15.97 -4.45 34.85
N PHE A 763 15.53 -3.57 33.95
CA PHE A 763 15.78 -3.72 32.52
C PHE A 763 17.25 -3.58 32.14
N GLU A 764 18.03 -2.68 32.76
CA GLU A 764 19.47 -2.57 32.57
C GLU A 764 20.21 -3.83 33.07
N THR A 765 19.80 -4.38 34.18
CA THR A 765 20.36 -5.63 34.72
C THR A 765 20.08 -6.81 33.80
N ILE A 766 18.86 -6.94 33.30
CA ILE A 766 18.48 -7.96 32.33
C ILE A 766 19.25 -7.80 31.01
N ARG A 767 19.41 -6.58 30.51
CA ARG A 767 20.18 -6.27 29.31
C ARG A 767 21.64 -6.65 29.44
N LYS A 768 22.25 -6.36 30.58
CA LYS A 768 23.64 -6.73 30.88
C LYS A 768 23.79 -8.24 30.94
N LEU A 769 22.88 -8.94 31.62
CA LEU A 769 22.87 -10.40 31.68
C LEU A 769 22.73 -11.05 30.30
N LEU A 770 21.85 -10.52 29.45
CA LEU A 770 21.69 -11.03 28.08
C LEU A 770 22.86 -10.71 27.17
N THR A 771 23.56 -9.58 27.37
CA THR A 771 24.72 -9.19 26.56
C THR A 771 25.97 -10.02 26.91
N GLU A 772 26.12 -10.43 28.17
CA GLU A 772 27.23 -11.23 28.67
C GLU A 772 27.06 -12.75 28.40
N LEU A 773 25.90 -13.17 27.90
CA LEU A 773 25.51 -14.56 27.74
C LEU A 773 25.90 -15.07 26.33
N ASP A 774 26.87 -15.98 26.26
CA ASP A 774 27.25 -16.66 25.01
C ASP A 774 26.29 -17.83 24.75
N ILE A 775 25.22 -17.59 23.96
CA ILE A 775 24.16 -18.55 23.67
C ILE A 775 24.69 -19.85 23.03
N ASN A 776 25.82 -19.79 22.33
CA ASN A 776 26.39 -20.96 21.63
C ASN A 776 27.11 -21.93 22.58
N ARG A 777 27.34 -21.55 23.83
CA ARG A 777 28.03 -22.37 24.84
C ARG A 777 27.11 -22.91 25.92
N LEU A 778 25.83 -22.55 25.91
CA LEU A 778 24.87 -22.99 26.91
C LEU A 778 24.26 -24.36 26.55
N THR A 779 24.19 -25.23 27.55
CA THR A 779 23.36 -26.42 27.45
C THR A 779 21.86 -26.05 27.56
N PRO A 780 20.93 -26.87 27.03
CA PRO A 780 19.49 -26.61 27.13
C PRO A 780 18.99 -26.42 28.58
N VAL A 781 19.61 -27.07 29.55
CA VAL A 781 19.24 -26.94 30.96
C VAL A 781 19.71 -25.60 31.53
N GLU A 782 20.92 -25.19 31.21
CA GLU A 782 21.44 -23.87 31.60
C GLU A 782 20.67 -22.72 30.98
N ALA A 783 20.27 -22.85 29.71
CA ALA A 783 19.41 -21.87 29.04
C ALA A 783 18.04 -21.72 29.75
N MET A 784 17.42 -22.82 30.14
CA MET A 784 16.16 -22.82 30.92
C MET A 784 16.35 -22.19 32.31
N MET A 785 17.45 -22.45 32.97
CA MET A 785 17.76 -21.81 34.29
C MET A 785 17.95 -20.31 34.14
N LYS A 786 18.66 -19.84 33.12
CA LYS A 786 18.84 -18.41 32.85
C LYS A 786 17.55 -17.71 32.45
N LEU A 787 16.68 -18.35 31.64
CA LEU A 787 15.36 -17.83 31.36
C LEU A 787 14.47 -17.70 32.62
N ASN A 788 14.57 -18.66 33.53
CA ASN A 788 13.83 -18.62 34.80
C ASN A 788 14.38 -17.52 35.74
N GLU A 789 15.70 -17.30 35.74
CA GLU A 789 16.34 -16.19 36.47
C GLU A 789 15.85 -14.84 35.95
N ILE A 790 15.83 -14.65 34.62
CA ILE A 790 15.29 -13.42 33.99
C ILE A 790 13.81 -13.23 34.29
N LYS A 791 13.01 -14.32 34.21
CA LYS A 791 11.57 -14.28 34.53
C LYS A 791 11.31 -13.83 35.97
N ASN A 792 12.13 -14.32 36.91
CA ASN A 792 11.99 -13.95 38.34
C ASN A 792 12.45 -12.50 38.63
N MET A 793 13.23 -11.89 37.77
CA MET A 793 13.62 -10.47 37.86
C MET A 793 12.53 -9.52 37.33
N ILE A 794 11.60 -10.03 36.54
CA ILE A 794 10.48 -9.26 35.96
C ILE A 794 9.23 -9.30 36.87
N GLN A 795 9.12 -10.33 37.71
CA GLN A 795 8.07 -10.44 38.75
C GLN A 795 8.44 -9.63 39.98
#